data_3283f2a1db4ff72fcf62fa4a0597ba3f
#
_entry.id   3283f2a1db4ff72fcf62fa4a0597ba3f
#
_cell.length_a   1.000
_cell.length_b   1.000
_cell.length_c   1.000
_cell.angle_alpha   90.00
_cell.angle_beta   90.00
_cell.angle_gamma   90.00
#
_symmetry.space_group_name_H-M   'P 1'
#
loop_
_entity.id
_entity.type
_entity.pdbx_description
1 polymer ?
#
loop_
_entity_poly.entity_id
_entity_poly.type
_entity_poly.pdbx_seq_one_letter_code
_entity_poly.pdbx_strand_id
1 'polypeptide(L)'
;MKKEYNTNIVGRLDRQEENMSIQANRKTALYCRLSRDDELQGESNSITNQKKILSQFAKQSGFFQCEFFIDDGYSGTNFDRPEFQNMITRVANGEIGTVIVKDLSRFGRNHLHVGIYTTEFFPKHNVRFIAINDNVDTFTTDMETDISIPIKNIINEIYAVDTSRKIKAVYRAKGLEGKHTGSHAIYGYKKDPDNKDKWIIDEEAAKVVKRIYSLVVSGLGPYQIADLLYKEKVYSPSYYMAMNGYGNRINKEFDTPYRWWGTSISCIVRREEYLGHTVNFKTIKPSFKDKRRYTNKKENWAIFENTHEAIIDKETWEIANSLLKTTRRQSREGTVNPLTGKLFCGDCGEKLYNSRGINRKGTGHYKEDVRYDNYICSTYQKHRNECSAHYIRTKVVRELILEALKDISKYIENNEEEFKNIVISARLEEMEKSQKENIKKLKADKNRLVVIDRLFVKLYEDNASGRINDETFNKIAVQYTEEQKTLNTEIVELEEVTEKLQSVSDNTEQFIKTIKSFTDFSILTTSMINQLIDKIIIYQKQKLKRYKFTQRIDIYFNFIGKFEIEKDDEIKEDTYIEEKEDKKYIHKDSRFSPITEYLKGQDREIELDFSKVEELIGRKLCKSARTYPSYWYASEDRPMGNSIYNAGYDIVKVDVKKETIRLINYDK
;
A
#
# COMPACT_ATOMS: atom_id res chain seq x y z
N MET A 1 25.90 -40.70 -62.68
CA MET A 1 26.50 -40.23 -61.42
C MET A 1 27.70 -39.30 -61.54
N LYS A 2 28.70 -39.51 -62.37
CA LYS A 2 29.86 -38.61 -62.53
C LYS A 2 29.57 -37.30 -63.30
N LYS A 3 28.56 -37.20 -64.15
CA LYS A 3 28.20 -35.94 -64.86
C LYS A 3 27.33 -34.99 -64.00
N GLU A 4 26.48 -35.50 -63.08
CA GLU A 4 25.68 -34.65 -62.16
C GLU A 4 26.51 -34.00 -61.02
N TYR A 5 27.61 -34.68 -60.59
CA TYR A 5 28.52 -34.09 -59.58
C TYR A 5 29.32 -32.90 -60.14
N ASN A 6 29.74 -32.93 -61.40
CA ASN A 6 30.50 -31.83 -62.00
C ASN A 6 29.63 -30.60 -62.31
N THR A 7 28.37 -30.77 -62.70
CA THR A 7 27.46 -29.63 -62.97
C THR A 7 27.07 -28.89 -61.68
N ASN A 8 26.97 -29.59 -60.56
CA ASN A 8 26.72 -28.96 -59.26
C ASN A 8 27.92 -28.18 -58.71
N ILE A 9 29.14 -28.61 -58.97
CA ILE A 9 30.38 -27.90 -58.54
C ILE A 9 30.60 -26.66 -59.39
N VAL A 10 30.44 -26.71 -60.70
CA VAL A 10 30.59 -25.57 -61.60
C VAL A 10 29.52 -24.50 -61.30
N GLY A 11 28.25 -24.86 -61.10
CA GLY A 11 27.18 -23.94 -60.78
C GLY A 11 27.32 -23.32 -59.36
N ARG A 12 28.09 -23.94 -58.44
CA ARG A 12 28.45 -23.35 -57.14
C ARG A 12 29.57 -22.37 -57.26
N LEU A 13 30.59 -22.63 -58.07
CA LEU A 13 31.71 -21.71 -58.33
C LEU A 13 31.24 -20.42 -59.02
N ASP A 14 30.39 -20.56 -60.06
CA ASP A 14 29.81 -19.40 -60.75
C ASP A 14 28.96 -18.51 -59.82
N ARG A 15 28.15 -19.09 -58.93
CA ARG A 15 27.39 -18.31 -57.90
C ARG A 15 28.29 -17.68 -56.87
N GLN A 16 29.41 -18.30 -56.50
CA GLN A 16 30.38 -17.69 -55.55
C GLN A 16 31.09 -16.50 -56.16
N GLU A 17 31.49 -16.60 -57.43
CA GLU A 17 32.15 -15.49 -58.19
C GLU A 17 31.15 -14.33 -58.42
N GLU A 18 29.90 -14.62 -58.77
CA GLU A 18 28.83 -13.62 -58.94
C GLU A 18 28.49 -12.92 -57.65
N ASN A 19 28.39 -13.63 -56.54
CA ASN A 19 28.18 -13.07 -55.18
C ASN A 19 29.39 -12.27 -54.70
N MET A 20 30.63 -12.65 -55.01
CA MET A 20 31.84 -11.89 -54.68
C MET A 20 31.89 -10.58 -55.48
N SER A 21 31.48 -10.56 -56.75
CA SER A 21 31.45 -9.34 -57.55
C SER A 21 30.39 -8.33 -57.09
N ILE A 22 29.23 -8.79 -56.65
CA ILE A 22 28.16 -7.96 -56.09
C ILE A 22 28.59 -7.32 -54.77
N GLN A 23 29.37 -8.02 -53.95
CA GLN A 23 29.89 -7.49 -52.68
C GLN A 23 31.01 -6.49 -52.81
N ALA A 24 31.81 -6.53 -53.86
CA ALA A 24 32.90 -5.60 -54.07
C ALA A 24 32.45 -4.12 -54.08
N ASN A 25 31.19 -3.84 -54.37
CA ASN A 25 30.60 -2.50 -54.44
C ASN A 25 29.83 -2.11 -53.19
N ARG A 26 29.69 -2.98 -52.17
CA ARG A 26 28.97 -2.70 -50.93
C ARG A 26 29.91 -2.48 -49.77
N LYS A 27 29.48 -1.70 -48.77
CA LYS A 27 30.26 -1.43 -47.55
C LYS A 27 30.40 -2.66 -46.66
N THR A 28 31.48 -2.70 -45.89
CA THR A 28 31.74 -3.70 -44.84
C THR A 28 31.47 -3.10 -43.48
N ALA A 29 30.54 -3.67 -42.73
CA ALA A 29 30.26 -3.26 -41.35
C ALA A 29 31.19 -3.97 -40.37
N LEU A 30 31.86 -3.21 -39.52
CA LEU A 30 32.68 -3.70 -38.42
C LEU A 30 31.92 -3.43 -37.12
N TYR A 31 31.27 -4.47 -36.55
CA TYR A 31 30.42 -4.30 -35.38
C TYR A 31 31.17 -4.59 -34.07
N CYS A 32 31.14 -3.61 -33.17
CA CYS A 32 31.74 -3.68 -31.83
C CYS A 32 30.67 -3.51 -30.75
N ARG A 33 30.75 -4.30 -29.65
CA ARG A 33 29.86 -4.19 -28.51
C ARG A 33 30.60 -4.40 -27.20
N LEU A 34 30.32 -3.52 -26.20
CA LEU A 34 30.78 -3.67 -24.83
C LEU A 34 29.54 -3.69 -23.90
N SER A 35 29.55 -4.53 -22.86
CA SER A 35 28.49 -4.51 -21.83
C SER A 35 28.97 -3.69 -20.61
N ARG A 36 28.03 -3.11 -19.85
CA ARG A 36 28.34 -2.36 -18.64
C ARG A 36 29.09 -3.17 -17.57
N ASP A 37 28.94 -4.48 -17.58
CA ASP A 37 29.63 -5.37 -16.63
C ASP A 37 31.13 -5.53 -16.96
N ASP A 38 31.55 -5.21 -18.18
CA ASP A 38 32.94 -5.23 -18.61
C ASP A 38 33.70 -3.90 -18.27
N GLU A 39 32.93 -2.85 -17.82
CA GLU A 39 33.47 -1.52 -17.48
C GLU A 39 34.34 -1.51 -16.20
N LEU A 40 34.19 -2.50 -15.34
CA LEU A 40 34.98 -2.59 -14.09
C LEU A 40 36.45 -2.96 -14.26
N GLN A 41 36.92 -3.24 -15.49
CA GLN A 41 38.30 -3.62 -15.79
C GLN A 41 39.00 -2.72 -16.81
N GLY A 42 38.73 -1.41 -16.87
CA GLY A 42 39.46 -0.47 -17.71
C GLY A 42 39.02 -0.42 -19.17
N GLU A 43 38.05 0.36 -19.41
CA GLU A 43 37.15 0.48 -20.53
C GLU A 43 37.62 0.77 -21.88
N SER A 44 38.54 1.66 -21.95
CA SER A 44 39.13 2.15 -23.18
C SER A 44 39.79 1.03 -24.00
N ASN A 45 40.28 0.01 -23.34
CA ASN A 45 40.99 -1.09 -23.97
C ASN A 45 40.12 -2.11 -24.71
N SER A 46 38.87 -2.34 -24.32
CA SER A 46 38.04 -3.41 -24.93
C SER A 46 37.45 -3.01 -26.28
N ILE A 47 36.81 -1.86 -26.44
CA ILE A 47 36.29 -1.38 -27.75
C ILE A 47 37.47 -1.02 -28.68
N THR A 48 38.48 -0.35 -28.16
CA THR A 48 39.69 -0.02 -28.93
C THR A 48 40.42 -1.29 -29.43
N ASN A 49 40.48 -2.32 -28.61
CA ASN A 49 41.05 -3.60 -28.99
C ASN A 49 40.20 -4.34 -30.04
N GLN A 50 38.84 -4.33 -29.90
CA GLN A 50 37.95 -4.88 -30.93
C GLN A 50 38.16 -4.16 -32.27
N LYS A 51 38.21 -2.82 -32.28
CA LYS A 51 38.47 -2.01 -33.48
C LYS A 51 39.79 -2.39 -34.14
N LYS A 52 40.87 -2.57 -33.38
CA LYS A 52 42.19 -2.97 -33.91
C LYS A 52 42.11 -4.35 -34.59
N ILE A 53 41.50 -5.36 -33.92
CA ILE A 53 41.35 -6.73 -34.44
C ILE A 53 40.54 -6.71 -35.72
N LEU A 54 39.36 -6.05 -35.73
CA LEU A 54 38.46 -6.00 -36.89
C LEU A 54 39.10 -5.26 -38.07
N SER A 55 39.82 -4.13 -37.83
CA SER A 55 40.51 -3.38 -38.87
C SER A 55 41.66 -4.18 -39.47
N GLN A 56 42.42 -4.89 -38.62
CA GLN A 56 43.56 -5.70 -39.09
C GLN A 56 43.07 -6.86 -39.95
N PHE A 57 42.02 -7.58 -39.50
CA PHE A 57 41.41 -8.66 -40.24
C PHE A 57 40.83 -8.17 -41.57
N ALA A 58 40.08 -7.06 -41.56
CA ALA A 58 39.50 -6.49 -42.77
C ALA A 58 40.58 -6.13 -43.83
N LYS A 59 41.68 -5.52 -43.39
CA LYS A 59 42.82 -5.21 -44.27
C LYS A 59 43.47 -6.47 -44.85
N GLN A 60 43.71 -7.48 -44.00
CA GLN A 60 44.36 -8.74 -44.44
C GLN A 60 43.47 -9.55 -45.39
N SER A 61 42.15 -9.46 -45.20
CA SER A 61 41.16 -10.19 -46.00
C SER A 61 40.66 -9.41 -47.23
N GLY A 62 41.24 -8.20 -47.49
CA GLY A 62 40.93 -7.41 -48.69
C GLY A 62 39.59 -6.67 -48.68
N PHE A 63 39.04 -6.40 -47.50
CA PHE A 63 37.81 -5.59 -47.36
C PHE A 63 38.18 -4.09 -47.34
N PHE A 64 37.58 -3.34 -48.29
CA PHE A 64 37.92 -1.93 -48.47
C PHE A 64 36.78 -1.04 -48.03
N GLN A 65 36.07 -0.46 -47.92
CA GLN A 65 34.95 0.39 -47.51
C GLN A 65 34.38 -0.01 -46.15
N CYS A 66 35.26 -0.09 -45.12
CA CYS A 66 34.86 -0.50 -43.78
C CYS A 66 34.27 0.67 -42.97
N GLU A 67 33.16 0.43 -42.29
CA GLU A 67 32.49 1.38 -41.40
C GLU A 67 32.23 0.71 -40.05
N PHE A 68 32.47 1.46 -38.94
CA PHE A 68 32.27 0.94 -37.60
C PHE A 68 30.84 1.22 -37.07
N PHE A 69 30.22 0.21 -36.49
CA PHE A 69 28.99 0.28 -35.74
C PHE A 69 29.27 -0.11 -34.28
N ILE A 70 29.00 0.79 -33.32
CA ILE A 70 29.50 0.64 -31.96
C ILE A 70 28.37 0.83 -30.97
N ASP A 71 28.04 -0.22 -30.26
CA ASP A 71 27.09 -0.19 -29.15
C ASP A 71 27.85 -0.35 -27.81
N ASP A 72 28.21 0.78 -27.19
CA ASP A 72 28.87 0.82 -25.90
C ASP A 72 27.83 0.83 -24.75
N GLY A 73 28.04 0.03 -23.70
CA GLY A 73 27.14 -0.08 -22.57
C GLY A 73 25.87 -0.93 -22.82
N TYR A 74 25.76 -1.63 -23.95
CA TYR A 74 24.58 -2.43 -24.30
C TYR A 74 24.77 -3.93 -24.04
N SER A 75 23.75 -4.57 -23.42
CA SER A 75 23.76 -6.03 -23.18
C SER A 75 23.63 -6.84 -24.46
N GLY A 76 24.32 -8.00 -24.53
CA GLY A 76 24.19 -8.95 -25.63
C GLY A 76 22.88 -9.78 -25.63
N THR A 77 22.02 -9.63 -24.60
CA THR A 77 20.81 -10.44 -24.44
C THR A 77 19.61 -9.96 -25.25
N ASN A 78 19.61 -8.72 -25.72
CA ASN A 78 18.60 -8.16 -26.63
C ASN A 78 19.26 -7.48 -27.82
N PHE A 79 18.48 -7.20 -28.86
CA PHE A 79 18.91 -6.57 -30.11
C PHE A 79 18.37 -5.13 -30.26
N ASP A 80 17.76 -4.53 -29.21
CA ASP A 80 17.33 -3.13 -29.16
C ASP A 80 18.54 -2.23 -28.88
N ARG A 81 19.47 -2.17 -29.83
CA ARG A 81 20.73 -1.42 -29.78
C ARG A 81 20.75 -0.46 -30.96
N PRO A 82 21.00 0.83 -30.74
CA PRO A 82 20.90 1.86 -31.79
C PRO A 82 21.76 1.57 -33.02
N GLU A 83 23.06 1.30 -32.83
CA GLU A 83 23.96 1.06 -33.93
C GLU A 83 23.76 -0.31 -34.58
N PHE A 84 23.32 -1.31 -33.82
CA PHE A 84 22.88 -2.59 -34.38
C PHE A 84 21.66 -2.40 -35.29
N GLN A 85 20.64 -1.68 -34.86
CA GLN A 85 19.44 -1.43 -35.67
C GLN A 85 19.77 -0.58 -36.92
N ASN A 86 20.66 0.40 -36.79
CA ASN A 86 21.17 1.18 -37.91
C ASN A 86 21.87 0.26 -38.95
N MET A 87 22.78 -0.60 -38.48
CA MET A 87 23.44 -1.58 -39.33
C MET A 87 22.44 -2.50 -40.06
N ILE A 88 21.48 -3.07 -39.34
CA ILE A 88 20.43 -3.96 -39.90
C ILE A 88 19.58 -3.25 -40.94
N THR A 89 19.18 -2.01 -40.68
CA THR A 89 18.43 -1.18 -41.64
C THR A 89 19.23 -0.96 -42.94
N ARG A 90 20.52 -0.67 -42.81
CA ARG A 90 21.38 -0.46 -43.97
C ARG A 90 21.72 -1.78 -44.72
N VAL A 91 21.69 -2.92 -44.00
CA VAL A 91 21.73 -4.22 -44.62
C VAL A 91 20.47 -4.45 -45.50
N ALA A 92 19.27 -4.16 -44.93
CA ALA A 92 18.02 -4.26 -45.61
C ALA A 92 17.94 -3.37 -46.87
N ASN A 93 18.55 -2.18 -46.82
CA ASN A 93 18.64 -1.26 -47.93
C ASN A 93 19.71 -1.66 -49.01
N GLY A 94 20.45 -2.74 -48.75
CA GLY A 94 21.49 -3.21 -49.69
C GLY A 94 22.80 -2.42 -49.70
N GLU A 95 23.01 -1.53 -48.71
CA GLU A 95 24.23 -0.73 -48.58
C GLU A 95 25.41 -1.54 -48.03
N ILE A 96 25.13 -2.53 -47.16
CA ILE A 96 26.13 -3.37 -46.50
C ILE A 96 26.12 -4.75 -47.13
N GLY A 97 27.29 -5.22 -47.54
CA GLY A 97 27.47 -6.56 -48.14
C GLY A 97 28.17 -7.54 -47.21
N THR A 98 28.91 -7.05 -46.21
CA THR A 98 29.62 -7.91 -45.26
C THR A 98 29.48 -7.35 -43.85
N VAL A 99 29.25 -8.23 -42.88
CA VAL A 99 29.23 -7.90 -41.42
C VAL A 99 30.34 -8.72 -40.75
N ILE A 100 31.27 -8.05 -40.07
CA ILE A 100 32.38 -8.69 -39.37
C ILE A 100 32.27 -8.37 -37.87
N VAL A 101 32.34 -9.40 -37.04
CA VAL A 101 32.38 -9.30 -35.59
C VAL A 101 33.58 -10.06 -35.04
N LYS A 102 34.07 -9.67 -33.84
CA LYS A 102 35.16 -10.38 -33.20
C LYS A 102 34.76 -11.82 -32.84
N ASP A 103 33.60 -12.02 -32.25
CA ASP A 103 33.03 -13.31 -31.88
C ASP A 103 31.51 -13.23 -31.84
N LEU A 104 30.82 -14.39 -31.85
CA LEU A 104 29.34 -14.47 -31.81
C LEU A 104 28.75 -13.83 -30.54
N SER A 105 29.47 -13.81 -29.43
CA SER A 105 29.00 -13.21 -28.17
C SER A 105 28.92 -11.68 -28.30
N ARG A 106 29.72 -11.04 -29.15
CA ARG A 106 29.65 -9.60 -29.46
C ARG A 106 28.47 -9.28 -30.36
N PHE A 107 28.12 -10.17 -31.27
CA PHE A 107 26.92 -10.05 -32.09
C PHE A 107 25.66 -10.20 -31.23
N GLY A 108 25.54 -11.30 -30.46
CA GLY A 108 24.41 -11.52 -29.54
C GLY A 108 24.60 -12.75 -28.66
N ARG A 109 23.96 -12.74 -27.47
CA ARG A 109 23.92 -13.87 -26.53
C ARG A 109 22.63 -14.67 -26.59
N ASN A 110 21.64 -14.25 -27.40
CA ASN A 110 20.41 -14.98 -27.62
C ASN A 110 20.51 -15.80 -28.91
N HIS A 111 20.64 -17.12 -28.75
CA HIS A 111 20.87 -18.05 -29.86
C HIS A 111 19.75 -18.03 -30.92
N LEU A 112 18.48 -17.83 -30.52
CA LEU A 112 17.37 -17.74 -31.48
C LEU A 112 17.53 -16.54 -32.41
N HIS A 113 17.80 -15.37 -31.86
CA HIS A 113 17.97 -14.15 -32.66
C HIS A 113 19.26 -14.17 -33.49
N VAL A 114 20.37 -14.67 -32.92
CA VAL A 114 21.62 -14.85 -33.67
C VAL A 114 21.36 -15.80 -34.85
N GLY A 115 20.66 -16.92 -34.59
CA GLY A 115 20.26 -17.88 -35.64
C GLY A 115 19.43 -17.21 -36.74
N ILE A 116 18.36 -16.50 -36.40
CA ILE A 116 17.51 -15.80 -37.39
C ILE A 116 18.33 -14.87 -38.27
N TYR A 117 19.23 -14.06 -37.67
CA TYR A 117 20.07 -13.16 -38.47
C TYR A 117 21.07 -13.90 -39.37
N THR A 118 21.74 -14.93 -38.84
CA THR A 118 22.80 -15.63 -39.58
C THR A 118 22.27 -16.65 -40.59
N THR A 119 21.12 -17.31 -40.32
CA THR A 119 20.56 -18.36 -41.22
C THR A 119 19.45 -17.87 -42.16
N GLU A 120 18.74 -16.78 -41.80
CA GLU A 120 17.63 -16.28 -42.62
C GLU A 120 17.89 -14.88 -43.15
N PHE A 121 18.17 -13.91 -42.28
CA PHE A 121 18.19 -12.49 -42.63
C PHE A 121 19.39 -12.14 -43.51
N PHE A 122 20.63 -12.48 -43.14
CA PHE A 122 21.80 -12.19 -43.93
C PHE A 122 21.85 -12.95 -45.29
N PRO A 123 21.55 -14.24 -45.34
CA PRO A 123 21.44 -14.95 -46.62
C PRO A 123 20.38 -14.34 -47.54
N LYS A 124 19.21 -13.95 -47.02
CA LYS A 124 18.13 -13.33 -47.82
C LYS A 124 18.59 -12.01 -48.49
N HIS A 125 19.49 -11.26 -47.85
CA HIS A 125 20.00 -9.98 -48.35
C HIS A 125 21.35 -10.12 -49.06
N ASN A 126 21.84 -11.36 -49.29
CA ASN A 126 23.18 -11.65 -49.84
C ASN A 126 24.32 -10.95 -49.06
N VAL A 127 24.28 -11.06 -47.73
CA VAL A 127 25.29 -10.48 -46.82
C VAL A 127 26.15 -11.57 -46.22
N ARG A 128 27.46 -11.43 -46.37
CA ARG A 128 28.46 -12.32 -45.75
C ARG A 128 28.61 -11.94 -44.27
N PHE A 129 28.47 -12.92 -43.38
CA PHE A 129 28.70 -12.74 -41.94
C PHE A 129 29.96 -13.47 -41.50
N ILE A 130 30.86 -12.77 -40.81
CA ILE A 130 32.12 -13.32 -40.32
C ILE A 130 32.28 -13.07 -38.83
N ALA A 131 32.49 -14.14 -38.01
CA ALA A 131 32.90 -14.06 -36.61
C ALA A 131 34.33 -14.62 -36.48
N ILE A 132 35.31 -13.73 -36.27
CA ILE A 132 36.75 -14.05 -36.42
C ILE A 132 37.19 -15.15 -35.44
N ASN A 133 36.96 -14.98 -34.14
CA ASN A 133 37.41 -15.93 -33.12
C ASN A 133 36.63 -17.25 -33.12
N ASP A 134 35.45 -17.27 -33.71
CA ASP A 134 34.61 -18.46 -33.79
C ASP A 134 34.81 -19.23 -35.10
N ASN A 135 35.67 -18.72 -36.01
CA ASN A 135 35.92 -19.25 -37.35
C ASN A 135 34.62 -19.46 -38.13
N VAL A 136 33.67 -18.53 -38.00
CA VAL A 136 32.39 -18.54 -38.71
C VAL A 136 32.51 -17.60 -39.89
N ASP A 137 32.24 -18.13 -41.10
CA ASP A 137 32.13 -17.36 -42.33
C ASP A 137 31.02 -17.97 -43.19
N THR A 138 29.92 -17.24 -43.36
CA THR A 138 28.72 -17.74 -44.03
C THR A 138 28.93 -18.05 -45.52
N PHE A 139 30.08 -17.65 -46.12
CA PHE A 139 30.37 -17.95 -47.53
C PHE A 139 31.28 -19.16 -47.72
N THR A 140 32.11 -19.46 -46.71
CA THR A 140 33.04 -20.59 -46.76
C THR A 140 32.51 -21.83 -46.04
N THR A 141 31.57 -21.63 -45.11
CA THR A 141 30.99 -22.71 -44.32
C THR A 141 29.58 -23.05 -44.82
N ASP A 142 29.32 -24.30 -45.13
CA ASP A 142 27.95 -24.79 -45.46
C ASP A 142 27.08 -24.76 -44.17
N MET A 143 26.35 -23.69 -43.97
CA MET A 143 25.63 -23.44 -42.70
C MET A 143 24.51 -24.48 -42.42
N GLU A 144 24.02 -25.17 -43.45
CA GLU A 144 23.03 -26.25 -43.27
C GLU A 144 23.64 -27.51 -42.63
N THR A 145 24.96 -27.72 -42.80
CA THR A 145 25.69 -28.87 -42.27
C THR A 145 26.57 -28.62 -41.09
N ASP A 146 26.86 -27.33 -40.74
CA ASP A 146 27.74 -26.97 -39.63
C ASP A 146 26.92 -26.85 -38.32
N ILE A 147 26.82 -27.94 -37.58
CA ILE A 147 26.22 -28.07 -36.26
C ILE A 147 27.01 -27.24 -35.20
N SER A 148 28.24 -26.80 -35.49
CA SER A 148 29.10 -26.10 -34.52
C SER A 148 28.54 -24.74 -34.09
N ILE A 149 27.89 -24.01 -34.99
CA ILE A 149 27.30 -22.68 -34.70
C ILE A 149 26.11 -22.77 -33.73
N PRO A 150 25.10 -23.59 -33.97
CA PRO A 150 24.04 -23.80 -32.98
C PRO A 150 24.56 -24.25 -31.62
N ILE A 151 25.52 -25.17 -31.60
CA ILE A 151 26.14 -25.65 -30.32
C ILE A 151 26.85 -24.52 -29.58
N LYS A 152 27.68 -23.69 -30.24
CA LYS A 152 28.36 -22.54 -29.62
C LYS A 152 27.34 -21.55 -29.04
N ASN A 153 26.25 -21.29 -29.75
CA ASN A 153 25.18 -20.41 -29.26
C ASN A 153 24.50 -20.97 -28.02
N ILE A 154 24.21 -22.29 -28.00
CA ILE A 154 23.63 -22.97 -26.83
C ILE A 154 24.61 -22.92 -25.64
N ILE A 155 25.89 -23.18 -25.85
CA ILE A 155 26.92 -23.12 -24.79
C ILE A 155 26.99 -21.70 -24.21
N ASN A 156 26.99 -20.66 -25.03
CA ASN A 156 27.00 -19.27 -24.57
C ASN A 156 25.75 -18.91 -23.74
N GLU A 157 24.59 -19.45 -24.10
CA GLU A 157 23.36 -19.25 -23.31
C GLU A 157 23.42 -20.00 -21.97
N ILE A 158 23.86 -21.25 -21.98
CA ILE A 158 24.04 -22.07 -20.77
C ILE A 158 25.00 -21.34 -19.79
N TYR A 159 26.11 -20.78 -20.30
CA TYR A 159 27.04 -20.01 -19.46
C TYR A 159 26.39 -18.77 -18.83
N ALA A 160 25.57 -18.03 -19.61
CA ALA A 160 24.84 -16.89 -19.08
C ALA A 160 23.80 -17.28 -18.01
N VAL A 161 23.10 -18.40 -18.21
CA VAL A 161 22.16 -18.96 -17.22
C VAL A 161 22.88 -19.41 -15.96
N ASP A 162 24.00 -20.13 -16.08
CA ASP A 162 24.80 -20.62 -14.96
C ASP A 162 25.38 -19.46 -14.13
N THR A 163 25.97 -18.47 -14.78
CA THR A 163 26.46 -17.23 -14.14
C THR A 163 25.33 -16.55 -13.37
N SER A 164 24.15 -16.39 -13.99
CA SER A 164 22.98 -15.81 -13.32
C SER A 164 22.52 -16.61 -12.11
N ARG A 165 22.55 -17.96 -12.17
CA ARG A 165 22.21 -18.84 -11.03
C ARG A 165 23.22 -18.68 -9.90
N LYS A 166 24.52 -18.67 -10.20
CA LYS A 166 25.60 -18.47 -9.21
C LYS A 166 25.45 -17.13 -8.49
N ILE A 167 25.24 -16.04 -9.24
CA ILE A 167 25.01 -14.71 -8.65
C ILE A 167 23.76 -14.73 -7.74
N LYS A 168 22.64 -15.28 -8.21
CA LYS A 168 21.41 -15.39 -7.40
C LYS A 168 21.62 -16.22 -6.13
N ALA A 169 22.39 -17.32 -6.19
CA ALA A 169 22.71 -18.14 -5.04
C ALA A 169 23.51 -17.37 -3.98
N VAL A 170 24.54 -16.62 -4.38
CA VAL A 170 25.34 -15.77 -3.49
C VAL A 170 24.46 -14.66 -2.85
N TYR A 171 23.62 -13.99 -3.64
CA TYR A 171 22.68 -12.99 -3.11
C TYR A 171 21.68 -13.59 -2.12
N ARG A 172 21.21 -14.81 -2.41
CA ARG A 172 20.28 -15.52 -1.51
C ARG A 172 20.98 -15.92 -0.21
N ALA A 173 22.19 -16.47 -0.27
CA ALA A 173 22.98 -16.84 0.92
C ALA A 173 23.23 -15.60 1.80
N LYS A 174 23.77 -14.52 1.24
CA LYS A 174 23.98 -13.26 1.96
C LYS A 174 22.69 -12.70 2.57
N GLY A 175 21.60 -12.74 1.81
CA GLY A 175 20.31 -12.23 2.27
C GLY A 175 19.71 -13.05 3.40
N LEU A 176 19.92 -14.37 3.44
CA LEU A 176 19.50 -15.26 4.53
C LEU A 176 20.41 -15.19 5.76
N GLU A 177 21.64 -14.69 5.62
CA GLU A 177 22.55 -14.37 6.73
C GLU A 177 22.23 -13.00 7.38
N GLY A 178 21.19 -12.31 6.98
CA GLY A 178 20.83 -10.99 7.50
C GLY A 178 21.69 -9.84 6.97
N LYS A 179 22.58 -10.07 6.00
CA LYS A 179 23.40 -9.04 5.39
C LYS A 179 22.61 -8.24 4.37
N HIS A 180 22.91 -6.94 4.26
CA HIS A 180 22.28 -6.11 3.23
C HIS A 180 22.72 -6.52 1.82
N THR A 181 21.73 -6.86 0.97
CA THR A 181 22.01 -7.26 -0.43
C THR A 181 22.05 -6.10 -1.40
N GLY A 182 21.71 -4.87 -0.96
CA GLY A 182 21.72 -3.67 -1.79
C GLY A 182 23.14 -3.17 -2.10
N SER A 183 23.34 -2.62 -3.31
CA SER A 183 24.63 -2.00 -3.71
C SER A 183 24.98 -0.78 -2.85
N HIS A 184 23.99 -0.04 -2.36
CA HIS A 184 24.14 1.14 -1.50
C HIS A 184 23.09 1.12 -0.39
N ALA A 185 23.35 1.87 0.69
CA ALA A 185 22.39 2.08 1.76
C ALA A 185 21.21 2.94 1.27
N ILE A 186 20.09 2.89 2.01
CA ILE A 186 18.96 3.79 1.75
C ILE A 186 19.27 5.20 2.27
N TYR A 187 18.53 6.21 1.80
CA TYR A 187 18.65 7.60 2.26
C TYR A 187 18.45 7.67 3.79
N GLY A 188 19.34 8.34 4.50
CA GLY A 188 19.42 8.37 5.97
C GLY A 188 20.49 7.44 6.53
N TYR A 189 20.98 6.50 5.72
CA TYR A 189 22.07 5.60 6.09
C TYR A 189 23.19 5.63 5.02
N LYS A 190 24.39 5.32 5.45
CA LYS A 190 25.56 5.06 4.60
C LYS A 190 26.17 3.72 4.97
N LYS A 191 26.92 3.12 4.07
CA LYS A 191 27.68 1.91 4.37
C LYS A 191 28.84 2.23 5.31
N ASP A 192 29.08 1.35 6.26
CA ASP A 192 30.24 1.42 7.13
C ASP A 192 31.52 1.27 6.28
N PRO A 193 32.51 2.18 6.39
CA PRO A 193 33.77 2.08 5.69
C PRO A 193 34.52 0.78 5.96
N ASP A 194 34.48 0.31 7.21
CA ASP A 194 35.19 -0.88 7.68
C ASP A 194 34.44 -2.18 7.35
N ASN A 195 33.10 -2.13 7.33
CA ASN A 195 32.26 -3.27 7.02
C ASN A 195 31.10 -2.90 6.08
N LYS A 196 31.33 -3.10 4.78
CA LYS A 196 30.35 -2.76 3.72
C LYS A 196 29.01 -3.49 3.83
N ASP A 197 28.90 -4.53 4.64
CA ASP A 197 27.66 -5.26 4.88
C ASP A 197 26.84 -4.63 6.02
N LYS A 198 27.37 -3.65 6.77
CA LYS A 198 26.69 -2.88 7.82
C LYS A 198 26.29 -1.49 7.33
N TRP A 199 25.22 -0.95 7.91
CA TRP A 199 24.79 0.41 7.72
C TRP A 199 25.02 1.23 9.00
N ILE A 200 25.48 2.47 8.82
CA ILE A 200 25.62 3.47 9.87
C ILE A 200 24.76 4.68 9.52
N ILE A 201 24.32 5.43 10.53
CA ILE A 201 23.50 6.62 10.32
C ILE A 201 24.29 7.69 9.58
N ASP A 202 23.65 8.31 8.59
CA ASP A 202 24.08 9.55 7.96
C ASP A 202 23.32 10.70 8.61
N GLU A 203 23.98 11.43 9.52
CA GLU A 203 23.36 12.42 10.39
C GLU A 203 22.57 13.50 9.66
N GLU A 204 23.06 13.99 8.52
CA GLU A 204 22.37 15.02 7.74
C GLU A 204 21.11 14.47 7.09
N ALA A 205 21.22 13.33 6.42
CA ALA A 205 20.10 12.68 5.78
C ALA A 205 19.09 12.14 6.80
N ALA A 206 19.54 11.63 7.94
CA ALA A 206 18.69 11.15 9.04
C ALA A 206 17.84 12.27 9.66
N LYS A 207 18.35 13.49 9.80
CA LYS A 207 17.57 14.65 10.23
C LYS A 207 16.39 14.91 9.30
N VAL A 208 16.60 14.79 7.99
CA VAL A 208 15.52 14.96 7.00
C VAL A 208 14.50 13.83 7.10
N VAL A 209 14.95 12.58 7.31
CA VAL A 209 14.06 11.43 7.51
C VAL A 209 13.20 11.63 8.76
N LYS A 210 13.79 11.95 9.92
CA LYS A 210 13.07 12.25 11.16
C LYS A 210 12.03 13.37 10.96
N ARG A 211 12.42 14.43 10.24
CA ARG A 211 11.52 15.53 9.91
C ARG A 211 10.35 15.10 9.04
N ILE A 212 10.56 14.23 8.02
CA ILE A 212 9.49 13.69 7.18
C ILE A 212 8.47 12.95 8.04
N TYR A 213 8.91 12.09 8.98
CA TYR A 213 8.01 11.38 9.88
C TYR A 213 7.24 12.35 10.80
N SER A 214 7.90 13.34 11.38
CA SER A 214 7.25 14.39 12.20
C SER A 214 6.17 15.14 11.40
N LEU A 215 6.44 15.50 10.14
CA LEU A 215 5.47 16.15 9.26
C LEU A 215 4.29 15.25 8.89
N VAL A 216 4.50 13.93 8.69
CA VAL A 216 3.41 12.97 8.50
C VAL A 216 2.54 12.88 9.74
N VAL A 217 3.15 12.74 10.91
CA VAL A 217 2.44 12.66 12.21
C VAL A 217 1.67 13.95 12.49
N SER A 218 2.21 15.11 12.09
CA SER A 218 1.49 16.40 12.17
C SER A 218 0.32 16.51 11.17
N GLY A 219 0.15 15.50 10.28
CA GLY A 219 -1.01 15.36 9.40
C GLY A 219 -0.82 15.86 7.98
N LEU A 220 0.41 16.24 7.57
CA LEU A 220 0.68 16.60 6.18
C LEU A 220 0.69 15.35 5.29
N GLY A 221 0.11 15.48 4.10
CA GLY A 221 0.15 14.42 3.09
C GLY A 221 1.51 14.38 2.37
N PRO A 222 1.87 13.24 1.74
CA PRO A 222 3.17 13.07 1.07
C PRO A 222 3.48 14.12 0.01
N TYR A 223 2.47 14.59 -0.73
CA TYR A 223 2.65 15.64 -1.74
C TYR A 223 2.89 17.03 -1.12
N GLN A 224 2.23 17.31 0.00
CA GLN A 224 2.43 18.57 0.74
C GLN A 224 3.83 18.63 1.36
N ILE A 225 4.31 17.50 1.90
CA ILE A 225 5.67 17.39 2.42
C ILE A 225 6.70 17.56 1.30
N ALA A 226 6.46 16.94 0.14
CA ALA A 226 7.34 17.09 -1.01
C ALA A 226 7.44 18.56 -1.50
N ASP A 227 6.30 19.28 -1.54
CA ASP A 227 6.25 20.70 -1.89
C ASP A 227 6.94 21.58 -0.82
N LEU A 228 6.75 21.27 0.47
CA LEU A 228 7.43 21.97 1.57
C LEU A 228 8.95 21.83 1.47
N LEU A 229 9.47 20.60 1.33
CA LEU A 229 10.90 20.34 1.19
C LEU A 229 11.50 20.98 -0.05
N TYR A 230 10.73 21.05 -1.14
CA TYR A 230 11.12 21.77 -2.36
C TYR A 230 11.27 23.27 -2.13
N LYS A 231 10.29 23.90 -1.45
CA LYS A 231 10.31 25.34 -1.12
C LYS A 231 11.46 25.70 -0.21
N GLU A 232 11.80 24.82 0.71
CA GLU A 232 12.93 24.99 1.66
C GLU A 232 14.29 24.63 1.05
N LYS A 233 14.33 24.25 -0.23
CA LYS A 233 15.55 23.86 -0.96
C LYS A 233 16.32 22.72 -0.26
N VAL A 234 15.59 21.73 0.28
CA VAL A 234 16.20 20.51 0.81
C VAL A 234 16.57 19.59 -0.37
N TYR A 235 17.79 19.09 -0.41
CA TYR A 235 18.24 18.18 -1.49
C TYR A 235 17.41 16.90 -1.52
N SER A 236 17.00 16.50 -2.73
CA SER A 236 16.32 15.23 -2.93
C SER A 236 17.25 14.04 -2.65
N PRO A 237 16.73 12.87 -2.21
CA PRO A 237 17.57 11.71 -1.91
C PRO A 237 18.51 11.32 -3.04
N SER A 238 18.03 11.33 -4.28
CA SER A 238 18.84 10.96 -5.43
C SER A 238 20.00 11.94 -5.68
N TYR A 239 19.76 13.23 -5.50
CA TYR A 239 20.79 14.25 -5.65
C TYR A 239 21.82 14.20 -4.52
N TYR A 240 21.31 14.14 -3.27
CA TYR A 240 22.15 14.03 -2.07
C TYR A 240 23.11 12.84 -2.14
N MET A 241 22.58 11.67 -2.49
CA MET A 241 23.37 10.45 -2.62
C MET A 241 24.40 10.56 -3.73
N ALA A 242 24.03 11.14 -4.88
CA ALA A 242 24.96 11.33 -6.00
C ALA A 242 26.10 12.31 -5.66
N MET A 243 25.77 13.41 -4.98
CA MET A 243 26.76 14.40 -4.52
C MET A 243 27.78 13.78 -3.54
N ASN A 244 27.32 12.84 -2.70
CA ASN A 244 28.16 12.12 -1.75
C ASN A 244 28.84 10.87 -2.36
N GLY A 245 28.81 10.69 -3.66
CA GLY A 245 29.53 9.62 -4.37
C GLY A 245 28.90 8.25 -4.29
N TYR A 246 27.61 8.12 -3.94
CA TYR A 246 26.91 6.85 -3.91
C TYR A 246 25.49 6.93 -4.48
N GLY A 247 24.86 5.78 -4.73
CA GLY A 247 23.54 5.70 -5.33
C GLY A 247 23.54 5.41 -6.84
N ASN A 248 22.37 5.30 -7.42
CA ASN A 248 22.18 4.87 -8.81
C ASN A 248 22.33 6.01 -9.85
N ARG A 249 22.61 7.23 -9.43
CA ARG A 249 22.62 8.43 -10.29
C ARG A 249 23.87 9.28 -10.15
N ILE A 250 24.99 8.69 -9.74
CA ILE A 250 26.28 9.38 -9.53
C ILE A 250 26.71 10.17 -10.77
N ASN A 251 26.51 9.60 -11.97
CA ASN A 251 26.98 10.20 -13.23
C ASN A 251 25.85 10.88 -14.03
N LYS A 252 24.75 11.26 -13.37
CA LYS A 252 23.63 11.93 -14.05
C LYS A 252 23.54 13.38 -13.65
N GLU A 253 23.30 14.25 -14.62
CA GLU A 253 22.94 15.64 -14.38
C GLU A 253 21.55 15.76 -13.76
N PHE A 254 21.38 16.73 -12.90
CA PHE A 254 20.13 17.01 -12.21
C PHE A 254 19.67 18.43 -12.53
N ASP A 255 18.63 18.56 -13.34
CA ASP A 255 18.01 19.86 -13.64
C ASP A 255 17.40 20.52 -12.38
N THR A 256 16.93 19.69 -11.43
CA THR A 256 16.22 20.14 -10.24
C THR A 256 16.67 19.35 -9.00
N PRO A 257 17.74 19.79 -8.30
CA PRO A 257 18.31 19.07 -7.15
C PRO A 257 17.37 18.96 -5.94
N TYR A 258 16.42 19.88 -5.79
CA TYR A 258 15.50 19.97 -4.67
C TYR A 258 14.13 19.31 -4.94
N ARG A 259 13.93 18.67 -6.10
CA ARG A 259 12.64 18.13 -6.47
C ARG A 259 12.33 16.83 -5.75
N TRP A 260 11.47 16.92 -4.77
CA TRP A 260 10.88 15.78 -4.09
C TRP A 260 9.60 15.32 -4.78
N TRP A 261 9.31 14.02 -4.66
CA TRP A 261 8.07 13.43 -5.14
C TRP A 261 7.27 12.85 -3.97
N GLY A 262 5.94 13.01 -3.96
CA GLY A 262 5.08 12.41 -2.93
C GLY A 262 5.25 10.88 -2.84
N THR A 263 5.53 10.22 -3.95
CA THR A 263 5.88 8.79 -3.98
C THR A 263 7.17 8.48 -3.22
N SER A 264 8.19 9.33 -3.32
CA SER A 264 9.44 9.17 -2.56
C SER A 264 9.22 9.29 -1.06
N ILE A 265 8.39 10.27 -0.63
CA ILE A 265 7.99 10.43 0.78
C ILE A 265 7.25 9.17 1.26
N SER A 266 6.25 8.71 0.49
CA SER A 266 5.50 7.49 0.84
C SER A 266 6.40 6.25 0.91
N CYS A 267 7.41 6.14 0.03
CA CYS A 267 8.38 5.05 0.09
C CYS A 267 9.26 5.12 1.35
N ILE A 268 9.71 6.32 1.75
CA ILE A 268 10.49 6.51 2.97
C ILE A 268 9.67 6.07 4.18
N VAL A 269 8.45 6.56 4.34
CA VAL A 269 7.61 6.28 5.52
C VAL A 269 7.25 4.79 5.65
N ARG A 270 7.12 4.06 4.54
CA ARG A 270 6.76 2.63 4.56
C ARG A 270 7.92 1.67 4.81
N ARG A 271 9.15 2.16 4.85
CA ARG A 271 10.32 1.29 4.98
C ARG A 271 10.56 0.86 6.42
N GLU A 272 10.53 -0.45 6.65
CA GLU A 272 10.83 -1.08 7.93
C GLU A 272 12.34 -0.98 8.28
N GLU A 273 13.20 -0.71 7.29
CA GLU A 273 14.64 -0.52 7.50
C GLU A 273 14.96 0.68 8.42
N TYR A 274 14.06 1.67 8.53
CA TYR A 274 14.26 2.80 9.46
C TYR A 274 14.07 2.42 10.94
N LEU A 275 13.48 1.24 11.22
CA LEU A 275 13.40 0.63 12.54
C LEU A 275 14.69 -0.11 12.95
N GLY A 276 15.72 -0.06 12.13
CA GLY A 276 16.95 -0.81 12.35
C GLY A 276 16.94 -2.24 11.82
N HIS A 277 15.96 -2.60 10.98
CA HIS A 277 15.79 -3.96 10.45
C HIS A 277 16.42 -4.09 9.06
N THR A 278 17.03 -5.23 8.79
CA THR A 278 17.41 -5.62 7.43
C THR A 278 16.24 -6.35 6.77
N VAL A 279 15.75 -5.84 5.64
CA VAL A 279 14.65 -6.44 4.89
C VAL A 279 15.11 -6.81 3.50
N ASN A 280 15.26 -8.10 3.26
CA ASN A 280 15.73 -8.66 1.99
C ASN A 280 14.58 -9.28 1.18
N PHE A 281 14.81 -9.52 -0.11
CA PHE A 281 13.91 -10.21 -1.05
C PHE A 281 12.56 -9.53 -1.28
N LYS A 282 12.46 -8.21 -1.11
CA LYS A 282 11.26 -7.41 -1.45
C LYS A 282 10.84 -7.51 -2.92
N THR A 283 11.81 -7.77 -3.80
CA THR A 283 11.58 -7.91 -5.23
C THR A 283 12.27 -9.14 -5.79
N ILE A 284 11.66 -9.76 -6.79
CA ILE A 284 12.20 -10.90 -7.53
C ILE A 284 12.37 -10.57 -9.00
N LYS A 285 13.38 -11.18 -9.61
CA LYS A 285 13.62 -11.16 -11.05
C LYS A 285 13.62 -12.60 -11.56
N PRO A 286 12.51 -13.07 -12.16
CA PRO A 286 12.35 -14.49 -12.52
C PRO A 286 13.44 -14.99 -13.48
N SER A 287 13.74 -14.23 -14.53
CA SER A 287 14.70 -14.58 -15.57
C SER A 287 15.80 -13.52 -15.71
N PHE A 288 17.00 -13.94 -16.13
CA PHE A 288 18.05 -13.00 -16.50
C PHE A 288 17.72 -12.23 -17.79
N LYS A 289 16.85 -12.79 -18.63
CA LYS A 289 16.37 -12.15 -19.89
C LYS A 289 15.29 -11.08 -19.61
N ASP A 290 14.54 -11.17 -18.49
CA ASP A 290 13.53 -10.18 -18.12
C ASP A 290 14.16 -9.04 -17.31
N LYS A 291 14.08 -7.83 -17.84
CA LYS A 291 14.59 -6.61 -17.16
C LYS A 291 13.66 -6.14 -16.03
N ARG A 292 12.40 -6.58 -15.99
CA ARG A 292 11.41 -6.15 -15.01
C ARG A 292 11.67 -6.79 -13.65
N ARG A 293 11.43 -6.01 -12.60
CA ARG A 293 11.40 -6.48 -11.21
C ARG A 293 9.96 -6.60 -10.76
N TYR A 294 9.62 -7.70 -10.14
CA TYR A 294 8.29 -7.95 -9.58
C TYR A 294 8.35 -7.85 -8.07
N THR A 295 7.33 -7.23 -7.47
CA THR A 295 7.19 -7.18 -6.01
C THR A 295 6.94 -8.60 -5.49
N ASN A 296 7.70 -9.01 -4.50
CA ASN A 296 7.53 -10.29 -3.82
C ASN A 296 6.44 -10.15 -2.74
N LYS A 297 5.74 -11.24 -2.45
CA LYS A 297 4.79 -11.26 -1.33
C LYS A 297 5.54 -11.05 0.00
N LYS A 298 4.90 -10.39 0.96
CA LYS A 298 5.51 -10.05 2.25
C LYS A 298 5.95 -11.29 3.04
N GLU A 299 5.22 -12.39 2.90
CA GLU A 299 5.52 -13.71 3.50
C GLU A 299 6.87 -14.30 3.05
N ASN A 300 7.36 -13.88 1.88
CA ASN A 300 8.64 -14.33 1.33
C ASN A 300 9.79 -13.35 1.57
N TRP A 301 9.56 -12.29 2.34
CA TRP A 301 10.62 -11.37 2.73
C TRP A 301 11.44 -12.00 3.86
N ALA A 302 12.74 -11.76 3.88
CA ALA A 302 13.59 -12.11 5.01
C ALA A 302 13.83 -10.83 5.81
N ILE A 303 13.27 -10.79 7.02
CA ILE A 303 13.35 -9.64 7.94
C ILE A 303 14.25 -10.08 9.10
N PHE A 304 15.27 -9.29 9.39
CA PHE A 304 16.18 -9.46 10.52
C PHE A 304 16.12 -8.19 11.36
N GLU A 305 15.70 -8.34 12.59
CA GLU A 305 15.50 -7.22 13.50
C GLU A 305 16.82 -6.72 14.10
N ASN A 306 16.87 -5.41 14.38
CA ASN A 306 17.96 -4.75 15.13
C ASN A 306 19.37 -5.01 14.56
N THR A 307 19.51 -5.04 13.25
CA THR A 307 20.80 -5.26 12.57
C THR A 307 21.66 -3.99 12.47
N HIS A 308 21.04 -2.82 12.61
CA HIS A 308 21.69 -1.51 12.60
C HIS A 308 20.88 -0.54 13.48
N GLU A 309 21.46 0.62 13.78
CA GLU A 309 20.82 1.63 14.61
C GLU A 309 19.56 2.19 13.94
N ALA A 310 18.46 2.28 14.71
CA ALA A 310 17.19 2.80 14.22
C ALA A 310 17.22 4.34 14.11
N ILE A 311 16.72 4.90 13.00
CA ILE A 311 16.50 6.34 12.85
C ILE A 311 15.15 6.74 13.46
N ILE A 312 14.16 5.88 13.38
CA ILE A 312 12.77 6.11 13.81
C ILE A 312 12.39 5.01 14.80
N ASP A 313 11.72 5.39 15.86
CA ASP A 313 11.11 4.47 16.82
C ASP A 313 9.88 3.76 16.19
N LYS A 314 9.53 2.61 16.76
CA LYS A 314 8.46 1.75 16.25
C LYS A 314 7.10 2.45 16.28
N GLU A 315 6.83 3.19 17.34
CA GLU A 315 5.55 3.88 17.54
C GLU A 315 5.35 4.98 16.50
N THR A 316 6.34 5.84 16.29
CA THR A 316 6.30 6.88 15.26
C THR A 316 6.11 6.27 13.87
N TRP A 317 6.78 5.14 13.60
CA TRP A 317 6.65 4.42 12.34
C TRP A 317 5.22 3.86 12.14
N GLU A 318 4.63 3.23 13.17
CA GLU A 318 3.28 2.67 13.12
C GLU A 318 2.23 3.75 12.92
N ILE A 319 2.30 4.86 13.69
CA ILE A 319 1.42 6.01 13.56
C ILE A 319 1.50 6.59 12.13
N ALA A 320 2.70 6.85 11.64
CA ALA A 320 2.89 7.41 10.30
C ALA A 320 2.33 6.50 9.20
N ASN A 321 2.55 5.18 9.32
CA ASN A 321 2.02 4.21 8.37
C ASN A 321 0.49 4.08 8.43
N SER A 322 -0.11 4.12 9.62
CA SER A 322 -1.57 4.10 9.80
C SER A 322 -2.22 5.33 9.12
N LEU A 323 -1.60 6.49 9.26
CA LEU A 323 -2.05 7.73 8.66
C LEU A 323 -2.00 7.69 7.12
N LEU A 324 -0.99 7.01 6.55
CA LEU A 324 -0.86 6.83 5.09
C LEU A 324 -1.85 5.80 4.50
N LYS A 325 -2.41 4.88 5.30
CA LYS A 325 -3.45 3.94 4.84
C LYS A 325 -4.78 4.64 4.59
N THR A 326 -5.02 5.77 5.26
CA THR A 326 -6.28 6.51 5.14
C THR A 326 -6.19 7.55 4.04
N THR A 327 -7.01 7.41 3.00
CA THR A 327 -7.11 8.40 1.93
C THR A 327 -7.80 9.66 2.45
N ARG A 328 -7.02 10.73 2.65
CA ARG A 328 -7.53 12.02 3.10
C ARG A 328 -7.74 12.92 1.89
N ARG A 329 -9.00 13.27 1.62
CA ARG A 329 -9.33 14.27 0.57
C ARG A 329 -9.19 15.67 1.17
N GLN A 330 -8.49 16.55 0.48
CA GLN A 330 -8.45 17.97 0.84
C GLN A 330 -9.83 18.60 0.62
N SER A 331 -10.22 19.53 1.51
CA SER A 331 -11.35 20.41 1.26
C SER A 331 -11.02 21.36 0.11
N ARG A 332 -12.01 22.03 -0.45
CA ARG A 332 -11.79 23.10 -1.44
C ARG A 332 -10.91 24.24 -0.90
N GLU A 333 -10.81 24.38 0.41
CA GLU A 333 -9.99 25.38 1.12
C GLU A 333 -8.57 24.85 1.42
N GLY A 334 -8.18 23.68 0.92
CA GLY A 334 -6.85 23.07 1.13
C GLY A 334 -6.62 22.46 2.52
N THR A 335 -7.62 22.53 3.42
CA THR A 335 -7.48 22.00 4.80
C THR A 335 -7.93 20.54 4.88
N VAL A 336 -7.14 19.72 5.57
CA VAL A 336 -7.49 18.32 5.86
C VAL A 336 -8.08 18.25 7.27
N ASN A 337 -9.22 17.55 7.43
CA ASN A 337 -9.77 17.32 8.75
C ASN A 337 -8.98 16.18 9.44
N PRO A 338 -8.31 16.44 10.59
CA PRO A 338 -7.47 15.47 11.27
C PRO A 338 -8.23 14.24 11.81
N LEU A 339 -9.52 14.36 12.04
CA LEU A 339 -10.39 13.27 12.49
C LEU A 339 -10.81 12.31 11.36
N THR A 340 -10.43 12.60 10.10
CA THR A 340 -10.78 11.74 8.96
C THR A 340 -10.21 10.33 9.14
N GLY A 341 -11.10 9.33 9.08
CA GLY A 341 -10.72 7.92 9.20
C GLY A 341 -10.60 7.42 10.64
N LYS A 342 -10.86 8.26 11.64
CA LYS A 342 -10.83 7.89 13.05
C LYS A 342 -12.23 7.71 13.67
N LEU A 343 -13.32 8.15 13.02
CA LEU A 343 -14.68 8.01 13.51
C LEU A 343 -15.36 6.81 12.88
N PHE A 344 -16.00 5.99 13.72
CA PHE A 344 -16.70 4.77 13.33
C PHE A 344 -18.13 4.77 13.90
N CYS A 345 -19.05 4.10 13.21
CA CYS A 345 -20.43 3.91 13.62
C CYS A 345 -20.51 2.79 14.68
N GLY A 346 -21.20 3.04 15.79
CA GLY A 346 -21.39 2.06 16.85
C GLY A 346 -22.31 0.90 16.46
N ASP A 347 -23.20 1.09 15.47
CA ASP A 347 -24.17 0.08 15.05
C ASP A 347 -23.65 -0.80 13.90
N CYS A 348 -23.08 -0.20 12.83
CA CYS A 348 -22.63 -0.96 11.67
C CYS A 348 -21.10 -1.10 11.54
N GLY A 349 -20.31 -0.50 12.44
CA GLY A 349 -18.84 -0.57 12.43
C GLY A 349 -18.14 0.23 11.30
N GLU A 350 -18.89 0.75 10.33
CA GLU A 350 -18.34 1.48 9.20
C GLU A 350 -17.90 2.90 9.58
N LYS A 351 -17.00 3.49 8.75
CA LYS A 351 -16.48 4.84 8.98
C LYS A 351 -17.54 5.90 8.81
N LEU A 352 -17.47 6.96 9.62
CA LEU A 352 -18.24 8.17 9.41
C LEU A 352 -17.52 9.08 8.42
N TYR A 353 -18.27 9.65 7.49
CA TYR A 353 -17.77 10.61 6.51
C TYR A 353 -17.98 12.04 6.98
N ASN A 354 -16.98 12.86 6.82
CA ASN A 354 -17.09 14.28 7.09
C ASN A 354 -17.85 14.97 5.95
N SER A 355 -18.91 15.67 6.31
CA SER A 355 -19.74 16.49 5.41
C SER A 355 -19.59 17.96 5.79
N ARG A 356 -19.07 18.76 4.85
CA ARG A 356 -18.84 20.18 5.02
C ARG A 356 -19.52 20.97 3.91
N GLY A 357 -20.08 22.11 4.22
CA GLY A 357 -20.68 22.97 3.23
C GLY A 357 -21.24 24.25 3.83
N ILE A 358 -21.95 24.97 2.98
CA ILE A 358 -22.67 26.19 3.36
C ILE A 358 -24.13 26.00 2.94
N ASN A 359 -25.03 26.07 3.90
CA ASN A 359 -26.44 26.23 3.65
C ASN A 359 -26.68 27.69 3.32
N ARG A 360 -26.98 28.01 2.06
CA ARG A 360 -27.14 29.38 1.60
C ARG A 360 -28.47 29.95 2.06
N LYS A 361 -28.49 31.26 2.31
CA LYS A 361 -29.70 32.06 2.53
C LYS A 361 -30.76 31.74 1.46
N GLY A 362 -31.98 31.48 1.87
CA GLY A 362 -33.10 31.19 0.97
C GLY A 362 -33.19 29.73 0.53
N THR A 363 -32.25 28.86 0.90
CA THR A 363 -32.41 27.42 0.70
C THR A 363 -33.01 26.77 1.96
N GLY A 364 -34.27 26.28 1.84
CA GLY A 364 -34.98 25.73 3.00
C GLY A 364 -35.32 26.83 4.03
N HIS A 365 -34.98 26.61 5.29
CA HIS A 365 -35.29 27.50 6.41
C HIS A 365 -34.16 28.47 6.82
N TYR A 366 -33.10 28.57 6.01
CA TYR A 366 -31.92 29.35 6.41
C TYR A 366 -32.12 30.84 6.04
N LYS A 367 -32.16 31.73 7.05
CA LYS A 367 -32.24 33.17 6.90
C LYS A 367 -30.92 33.83 6.51
N GLU A 368 -29.81 33.13 6.80
CA GLU A 368 -28.42 33.53 6.52
C GLU A 368 -27.60 32.34 6.02
N ASP A 369 -26.44 32.61 5.47
CA ASP A 369 -25.49 31.57 5.07
C ASP A 369 -24.90 30.86 6.32
N VAL A 370 -25.24 29.60 6.52
CA VAL A 370 -24.79 28.82 7.68
C VAL A 370 -23.81 27.75 7.22
N ARG A 371 -22.55 27.86 7.71
CA ARG A 371 -21.56 26.81 7.51
C ARG A 371 -21.89 25.58 8.38
N TYR A 372 -21.80 24.40 7.82
CA TYR A 372 -21.89 23.16 8.56
C TYR A 372 -20.62 22.31 8.37
N ASP A 373 -20.23 21.62 9.44
CA ASP A 373 -19.13 20.65 9.48
C ASP A 373 -19.54 19.54 10.46
N ASN A 374 -19.87 18.39 9.91
CA ASN A 374 -20.39 17.26 10.67
C ASN A 374 -19.92 15.91 10.13
N TYR A 375 -20.14 14.88 10.90
CA TYR A 375 -19.92 13.50 10.52
C TYR A 375 -21.23 12.76 10.39
N ILE A 376 -21.32 11.86 9.41
CA ILE A 376 -22.49 11.04 9.12
C ILE A 376 -22.00 9.63 8.75
N CYS A 377 -22.74 8.60 9.19
CA CYS A 377 -22.45 7.20 8.86
C CYS A 377 -22.42 6.98 7.35
N SER A 378 -21.36 6.30 6.87
CA SER A 378 -21.17 6.03 5.43
C SER A 378 -22.22 5.07 4.87
N THR A 379 -22.65 4.08 5.67
CA THR A 379 -23.72 3.14 5.31
C THR A 379 -25.04 3.87 5.14
N TYR A 380 -25.41 4.73 6.11
CA TYR A 380 -26.63 5.55 5.98
C TYR A 380 -26.61 6.46 4.75
N GLN A 381 -25.44 7.00 4.41
CA GLN A 381 -25.30 7.88 3.23
C GLN A 381 -25.54 7.14 1.91
N LYS A 382 -25.14 5.86 1.84
CA LYS A 382 -25.29 5.01 0.66
C LYS A 382 -26.62 4.25 0.64
N HIS A 383 -26.99 3.71 1.80
CA HIS A 383 -28.13 2.81 1.99
C HIS A 383 -28.90 3.17 3.27
N ARG A 384 -29.83 4.13 3.13
CA ARG A 384 -30.57 4.74 4.29
C ARG A 384 -31.34 3.76 5.16
N ASN A 385 -31.62 2.56 4.66
CA ASN A 385 -32.41 1.55 5.37
C ASN A 385 -31.56 0.57 6.19
N GLU A 386 -30.22 0.59 6.02
CA GLU A 386 -29.32 -0.37 6.66
C GLU A 386 -28.71 0.16 7.96
N CYS A 387 -28.70 1.48 8.17
CA CYS A 387 -28.19 2.12 9.37
C CYS A 387 -28.89 3.46 9.63
N SER A 388 -28.67 4.05 10.81
CA SER A 388 -29.12 5.40 11.14
C SER A 388 -28.03 6.45 10.82
N ALA A 389 -28.38 7.74 10.88
CA ALA A 389 -27.47 8.82 10.45
C ALA A 389 -26.23 8.96 11.31
N HIS A 390 -26.29 8.61 12.60
CA HIS A 390 -25.18 8.81 13.57
C HIS A 390 -24.54 10.19 13.44
N TYR A 391 -25.38 11.21 13.31
CA TYR A 391 -24.95 12.58 13.04
C TYR A 391 -24.29 13.19 14.27
N ILE A 392 -23.10 13.77 14.09
CA ILE A 392 -22.40 14.54 15.11
C ILE A 392 -21.62 15.72 14.50
N ARG A 393 -21.59 16.88 15.17
CA ARG A 393 -20.85 18.04 14.73
C ARG A 393 -19.36 17.87 15.00
N THR A 394 -18.51 18.25 14.06
CA THR A 394 -17.04 18.18 14.22
C THR A 394 -16.56 18.98 15.44
N LYS A 395 -17.19 20.14 15.72
CA LYS A 395 -16.85 20.96 16.89
C LYS A 395 -17.04 20.17 18.19
N VAL A 396 -18.17 19.49 18.35
CA VAL A 396 -18.50 18.71 19.55
C VAL A 396 -17.48 17.58 19.76
N VAL A 397 -17.14 16.84 18.73
CA VAL A 397 -16.15 15.77 18.83
C VAL A 397 -14.80 16.32 19.26
N ARG A 398 -14.39 17.50 18.75
CA ARG A 398 -13.13 18.12 19.12
C ARG A 398 -13.12 18.61 20.58
N GLU A 399 -14.23 19.15 21.05
CA GLU A 399 -14.39 19.60 22.43
C GLU A 399 -14.32 18.42 23.41
N LEU A 400 -15.02 17.33 23.12
CA LEU A 400 -14.98 16.10 23.93
C LEU A 400 -13.59 15.46 23.99
N ILE A 401 -12.88 15.38 22.85
CA ILE A 401 -11.51 14.88 22.84
C ILE A 401 -10.61 15.75 23.71
N LEU A 402 -10.73 17.08 23.58
CA LEU A 402 -9.90 18.02 24.34
C LEU A 402 -10.17 17.92 25.84
N GLU A 403 -11.44 17.78 26.24
CA GLU A 403 -11.84 17.58 27.64
C GLU A 403 -11.28 16.27 28.18
N ALA A 404 -11.47 15.16 27.47
CA ALA A 404 -10.93 13.86 27.86
C ALA A 404 -9.40 13.88 28.02
N LEU A 405 -8.68 14.52 27.10
CA LEU A 405 -7.22 14.63 27.19
C LEU A 405 -6.77 15.51 28.37
N LYS A 406 -7.50 16.58 28.68
CA LYS A 406 -7.25 17.42 29.88
C LYS A 406 -7.45 16.63 31.17
N ASP A 407 -8.54 15.89 31.25
CA ASP A 407 -8.85 15.11 32.43
C ASP A 407 -7.81 14.00 32.65
N ILE A 408 -7.42 13.29 31.59
CA ILE A 408 -6.36 12.28 31.66
C ILE A 408 -5.01 12.91 32.03
N SER A 409 -4.64 14.04 31.42
CA SER A 409 -3.38 14.72 31.75
C SER A 409 -3.31 15.11 33.23
N LYS A 410 -4.37 15.71 33.77
CA LYS A 410 -4.46 16.07 35.20
C LYS A 410 -4.41 14.84 36.12
N TYR A 411 -5.06 13.74 35.71
CA TYR A 411 -5.05 12.49 36.46
C TYR A 411 -3.63 11.91 36.54
N ILE A 412 -2.92 11.87 35.40
CA ILE A 412 -1.54 11.39 35.32
C ILE A 412 -0.60 12.28 36.14
N GLU A 413 -0.76 13.61 36.13
CA GLU A 413 0.05 14.53 36.91
C GLU A 413 -0.06 14.29 38.43
N ASN A 414 -1.25 13.90 38.87
CA ASN A 414 -1.51 13.68 40.30
C ASN A 414 -1.26 12.22 40.74
N ASN A 415 -1.55 11.25 39.91
CA ASN A 415 -1.64 9.83 40.29
C ASN A 415 -1.06 8.89 39.18
N GLU A 416 0.19 9.12 38.76
CA GLU A 416 0.79 8.36 37.63
C GLU A 416 0.84 6.86 37.87
N GLU A 417 1.23 6.41 39.08
CA GLU A 417 1.32 4.96 39.39
C GLU A 417 -0.06 4.32 39.47
N GLU A 418 -1.05 5.02 39.99
CA GLU A 418 -2.44 4.52 40.00
C GLU A 418 -2.99 4.41 38.58
N PHE A 419 -2.74 5.40 37.73
CA PHE A 419 -3.10 5.35 36.30
C PHE A 419 -2.49 4.14 35.60
N LYS A 420 -1.20 3.86 35.81
CA LYS A 420 -0.53 2.67 35.27
C LYS A 420 -1.25 1.40 35.69
N ASN A 421 -1.53 1.26 36.97
CA ASN A 421 -2.19 0.07 37.52
C ASN A 421 -3.62 -0.11 36.98
N ILE A 422 -4.41 0.96 36.86
CA ILE A 422 -5.77 0.90 36.29
C ILE A 422 -5.73 0.49 34.82
N VAL A 423 -4.87 1.10 34.02
CA VAL A 423 -4.76 0.76 32.59
C VAL A 423 -4.29 -0.68 32.39
N ILE A 424 -3.30 -1.11 33.17
CA ILE A 424 -2.78 -2.49 33.07
C ILE A 424 -3.87 -3.49 33.51
N SER A 425 -4.58 -3.25 34.65
CA SER A 425 -5.63 -4.16 35.11
C SER A 425 -6.83 -4.22 34.17
N ALA A 426 -7.30 -3.09 33.65
CA ALA A 426 -8.39 -3.06 32.66
C ALA A 426 -8.03 -3.80 31.37
N ARG A 427 -6.79 -3.65 30.90
CA ARG A 427 -6.29 -4.38 29.73
C ARG A 427 -6.15 -5.87 29.99
N LEU A 428 -5.69 -6.27 31.19
CA LEU A 428 -5.57 -7.67 31.58
C LEU A 428 -6.97 -8.32 31.67
N GLU A 429 -7.96 -7.64 32.22
CA GLU A 429 -9.36 -8.14 32.25
C GLU A 429 -9.98 -8.29 30.86
N GLU A 430 -9.77 -7.31 29.97
CA GLU A 430 -10.21 -7.40 28.57
C GLU A 430 -9.54 -8.56 27.83
N MET A 431 -8.25 -8.75 28.10
CA MET A 431 -7.47 -9.84 27.50
C MET A 431 -7.79 -11.18 28.14
N GLU A 432 -8.01 -11.29 29.44
CA GLU A 432 -8.41 -12.52 30.11
C GLU A 432 -9.75 -13.05 29.60
N LYS A 433 -10.72 -12.20 29.33
CA LYS A 433 -11.99 -12.60 28.71
C LYS A 433 -11.81 -13.18 27.31
N SER A 434 -10.90 -12.58 26.51
CA SER A 434 -10.58 -13.01 25.14
C SER A 434 -9.60 -14.21 25.12
N GLN A 435 -8.72 -14.30 26.10
CA GLN A 435 -7.58 -15.24 26.10
C GLN A 435 -7.82 -16.55 26.84
N LYS A 436 -8.80 -16.65 27.75
CA LYS A 436 -9.12 -17.96 28.36
C LYS A 436 -9.41 -19.03 27.31
N GLU A 437 -10.04 -18.65 26.23
CA GLU A 437 -10.28 -19.53 25.07
C GLU A 437 -9.00 -19.77 24.26
N ASN A 438 -8.22 -18.72 23.99
CA ASN A 438 -7.00 -18.80 23.21
C ASN A 438 -5.89 -19.59 23.91
N ILE A 439 -5.69 -19.39 25.23
CA ILE A 439 -4.73 -20.16 26.04
C ILE A 439 -5.16 -21.63 26.13
N LYS A 440 -6.47 -21.89 26.28
CA LYS A 440 -7.00 -23.24 26.27
C LYS A 440 -6.81 -23.91 24.90
N LYS A 441 -7.03 -23.17 23.82
CA LYS A 441 -6.80 -23.66 22.45
C LYS A 441 -5.33 -23.90 22.20
N LEU A 442 -4.43 -22.97 22.54
CA LEU A 442 -2.97 -23.11 22.41
C LEU A 442 -2.45 -24.38 23.13
N LYS A 443 -2.94 -24.64 24.35
CA LYS A 443 -2.56 -25.83 25.11
C LYS A 443 -3.11 -27.12 24.47
N ALA A 444 -4.31 -27.07 23.92
CA ALA A 444 -4.90 -28.19 23.20
C ALA A 444 -4.14 -28.50 21.91
N ASP A 445 -3.79 -27.46 21.13
CA ASP A 445 -3.08 -27.59 19.85
C ASP A 445 -1.64 -28.10 20.06
N LYS A 446 -0.92 -27.61 21.08
CA LYS A 446 0.39 -28.16 21.47
C LYS A 446 0.32 -29.62 21.91
N ASN A 447 -0.70 -29.99 22.70
CA ASN A 447 -0.91 -31.37 23.08
C ASN A 447 -1.25 -32.27 21.87
N ARG A 448 -2.08 -31.76 20.94
CA ARG A 448 -2.44 -32.47 19.71
C ARG A 448 -1.21 -32.71 18.82
N LEU A 449 -0.31 -31.73 18.72
CA LEU A 449 0.98 -31.88 18.02
C LEU A 449 1.80 -33.01 18.54
N VAL A 450 1.99 -33.10 19.88
CA VAL A 450 2.71 -34.19 20.54
C VAL A 450 2.06 -35.57 20.30
N VAL A 451 0.72 -35.59 20.22
CA VAL A 451 -0.01 -36.84 19.91
C VAL A 451 0.23 -37.25 18.44
N ILE A 452 0.19 -36.31 17.51
CA ILE A 452 0.46 -36.58 16.08
C ILE A 452 1.88 -37.09 15.89
N ASP A 453 2.89 -36.51 16.56
CA ASP A 453 4.27 -36.97 16.47
C ASP A 453 4.40 -38.44 16.93
N ARG A 454 3.74 -38.84 18.03
CA ARG A 454 3.72 -40.22 18.51
C ARG A 454 3.00 -41.14 17.52
N LEU A 455 1.89 -40.70 16.95
CA LEU A 455 1.15 -41.47 15.96
C LEU A 455 1.94 -41.64 14.66
N PHE A 456 2.73 -40.64 14.29
CA PHE A 456 3.62 -40.74 13.13
C PHE A 456 4.70 -41.78 13.29
N VAL A 457 5.33 -41.83 14.48
CA VAL A 457 6.32 -42.86 14.81
C VAL A 457 5.70 -44.26 14.76
N LYS A 458 4.51 -44.43 15.37
CA LYS A 458 3.80 -45.70 15.36
C LYS A 458 3.35 -46.12 13.95
N LEU A 459 2.90 -45.19 13.15
CA LEU A 459 2.52 -45.42 11.75
C LEU A 459 3.72 -45.91 10.92
N TYR A 460 4.92 -45.36 11.18
CA TYR A 460 6.15 -45.76 10.53
C TYR A 460 6.55 -47.19 10.96
N GLU A 461 6.45 -47.53 12.26
CA GLU A 461 6.74 -48.88 12.80
C GLU A 461 5.78 -49.94 12.25
N ASP A 462 4.48 -49.61 12.14
CA ASP A 462 3.47 -50.51 11.61
C ASP A 462 3.63 -50.74 10.08
N ASN A 463 4.07 -49.74 9.33
CA ASN A 463 4.43 -49.89 7.92
C ASN A 463 5.71 -50.73 7.75
N ALA A 464 6.76 -50.43 8.52
CA ALA A 464 8.01 -51.18 8.49
C ALA A 464 7.84 -52.66 8.88
N SER A 465 6.89 -52.97 9.77
CA SER A 465 6.54 -54.35 10.16
C SER A 465 5.56 -55.04 9.21
N GLY A 466 5.13 -54.40 8.13
CA GLY A 466 4.22 -54.94 7.14
C GLY A 466 2.75 -55.05 7.59
N ARG A 467 2.37 -54.44 8.72
CA ARG A 467 0.98 -54.43 9.21
C ARG A 467 0.10 -53.46 8.41
N ILE A 468 0.69 -52.46 7.79
CA ILE A 468 0.01 -51.45 6.95
C ILE A 468 0.75 -51.41 5.62
N ASN A 469 -0.02 -51.35 4.50
CA ASN A 469 0.55 -51.23 3.17
C ASN A 469 0.97 -49.77 2.87
N ASP A 470 1.86 -49.62 1.90
CA ASP A 470 2.44 -48.30 1.52
C ASP A 470 1.40 -47.29 1.06
N GLU A 471 0.31 -47.73 0.44
CA GLU A 471 -0.74 -46.84 -0.02
C GLU A 471 -1.52 -46.23 1.15
N THR A 472 -1.86 -47.03 2.15
CA THR A 472 -2.52 -46.56 3.39
C THR A 472 -1.58 -45.72 4.23
N PHE A 473 -0.28 -46.11 4.32
CA PHE A 473 0.74 -45.30 4.98
C PHE A 473 0.83 -43.91 4.37
N ASN A 474 0.99 -43.78 3.06
CA ASN A 474 1.10 -42.52 2.37
C ASN A 474 -0.13 -41.62 2.56
N LYS A 475 -1.32 -42.21 2.52
CA LYS A 475 -2.58 -41.48 2.71
C LYS A 475 -2.69 -40.88 4.11
N ILE A 476 -2.36 -41.63 5.16
CA ILE A 476 -2.42 -41.18 6.54
C ILE A 476 -1.26 -40.22 6.84
N ALA A 477 -0.07 -40.47 6.29
CA ALA A 477 1.09 -39.59 6.45
C ALA A 477 0.85 -38.18 5.89
N VAL A 478 0.19 -38.09 4.72
CA VAL A 478 -0.20 -36.79 4.12
C VAL A 478 -1.19 -36.07 5.03
N GLN A 479 -2.21 -36.74 5.57
CA GLN A 479 -3.17 -36.14 6.47
C GLN A 479 -2.52 -35.58 7.75
N TYR A 480 -1.65 -36.35 8.40
CA TYR A 480 -0.94 -35.89 9.60
C TYR A 480 0.04 -34.74 9.30
N THR A 481 0.68 -34.73 8.13
CA THR A 481 1.56 -33.64 7.71
C THR A 481 0.78 -32.34 7.47
N GLU A 482 -0.41 -32.42 6.87
CA GLU A 482 -1.28 -31.26 6.69
C GLU A 482 -1.84 -30.75 8.01
N GLU A 483 -2.26 -31.66 8.92
CA GLU A 483 -2.73 -31.29 10.26
C GLU A 483 -1.61 -30.63 11.07
N GLN A 484 -0.37 -31.18 11.05
CA GLN A 484 0.79 -30.56 11.69
C GLN A 484 1.07 -29.16 11.18
N LYS A 485 0.99 -28.95 9.86
CA LYS A 485 1.21 -27.64 9.25
C LYS A 485 0.16 -26.62 9.68
N THR A 486 -1.09 -27.03 9.75
CA THR A 486 -2.20 -26.17 10.20
C THR A 486 -2.05 -25.82 11.69
N LEU A 487 -1.80 -26.80 12.54
CA LEU A 487 -1.58 -26.59 13.96
C LEU A 487 -0.37 -25.70 14.25
N ASN A 488 0.75 -25.87 13.54
CA ASN A 488 1.92 -25.03 13.71
C ASN A 488 1.64 -23.58 13.33
N THR A 489 0.85 -23.31 12.26
CA THR A 489 0.45 -21.93 11.92
C THR A 489 -0.46 -21.32 12.98
N GLU A 490 -1.45 -22.07 13.49
CA GLU A 490 -2.35 -21.61 14.56
C GLU A 490 -1.60 -21.35 15.86
N ILE A 491 -0.63 -22.22 16.24
CA ILE A 491 0.22 -22.04 17.43
C ILE A 491 1.04 -20.75 17.32
N VAL A 492 1.69 -20.49 16.18
CA VAL A 492 2.47 -19.25 15.97
C VAL A 492 1.58 -18.01 16.09
N GLU A 493 0.38 -18.02 15.49
CA GLU A 493 -0.57 -16.91 15.61
C GLU A 493 -1.03 -16.69 17.05
N LEU A 494 -1.29 -17.76 17.81
CA LEU A 494 -1.70 -17.68 19.21
C LEU A 494 -0.54 -17.28 20.14
N GLU A 495 0.70 -17.67 19.84
CA GLU A 495 1.91 -17.24 20.56
C GLU A 495 2.18 -15.75 20.34
N GLU A 496 2.06 -15.24 19.11
CA GLU A 496 2.17 -13.80 18.81
C GLU A 496 1.13 -12.96 19.58
N VAL A 497 -0.08 -13.49 19.76
CA VAL A 497 -1.12 -12.83 20.57
C VAL A 497 -0.73 -12.83 22.06
N THR A 498 -0.06 -13.87 22.54
CA THR A 498 0.33 -14.01 23.96
C THR A 498 1.56 -13.15 24.28
N GLU A 499 2.52 -12.99 23.37
CA GLU A 499 3.69 -12.10 23.53
C GLU A 499 3.28 -10.60 23.58
N LYS A 500 2.16 -10.22 22.97
CA LYS A 500 1.61 -8.86 23.06
C LYS A 500 1.22 -8.47 24.50
N LEU A 501 1.11 -9.39 25.44
CA LEU A 501 0.86 -9.11 26.85
C LEU A 501 2.04 -8.41 27.55
N GLN A 502 3.26 -8.74 27.21
CA GLN A 502 4.45 -8.10 27.80
C GLN A 502 4.61 -6.64 27.34
N SER A 503 4.05 -6.32 26.17
CA SER A 503 4.10 -4.95 25.62
C SER A 503 3.09 -3.98 26.24
N VAL A 504 2.18 -4.41 27.12
CA VAL A 504 1.13 -3.50 27.68
C VAL A 504 1.72 -2.49 28.64
N SER A 505 2.69 -2.90 29.46
CA SER A 505 3.39 -1.97 30.39
C SER A 505 4.16 -0.91 29.61
N ASP A 506 4.93 -1.34 28.60
CA ASP A 506 5.73 -0.43 27.78
C ASP A 506 4.85 0.55 26.99
N ASN A 507 3.71 0.09 26.49
CA ASN A 507 2.71 0.92 25.81
C ASN A 507 2.09 1.98 26.75
N THR A 508 1.84 1.63 28.02
CA THR A 508 1.29 2.58 28.99
C THR A 508 2.30 3.66 29.33
N GLU A 509 3.57 3.30 29.53
CA GLU A 509 4.64 4.27 29.74
C GLU A 509 4.83 5.21 28.55
N GLN A 510 4.74 4.66 27.35
CA GLN A 510 4.83 5.42 26.11
C GLN A 510 3.67 6.42 25.97
N PHE A 511 2.44 6.04 26.32
CA PHE A 511 1.31 6.96 26.36
C PHE A 511 1.53 8.10 27.33
N ILE A 512 1.98 7.79 28.55
CA ILE A 512 2.30 8.80 29.59
C ILE A 512 3.38 9.76 29.09
N LYS A 513 4.45 9.24 28.49
CA LYS A 513 5.51 10.05 27.91
C LYS A 513 4.99 10.96 26.79
N THR A 514 4.12 10.42 25.95
CA THR A 514 3.53 11.17 24.82
C THR A 514 2.62 12.27 25.32
N ILE A 515 1.71 12.00 26.27
CA ILE A 515 0.80 13.03 26.80
C ILE A 515 1.56 14.12 27.56
N LYS A 516 2.58 13.76 28.33
CA LYS A 516 3.47 14.72 29.03
C LYS A 516 4.29 15.60 28.07
N SER A 517 4.52 15.16 26.85
CA SER A 517 5.20 15.97 25.82
C SER A 517 4.36 17.16 25.34
N PHE A 518 3.05 17.11 25.56
CA PHE A 518 2.14 18.21 25.25
C PHE A 518 1.91 19.06 26.50
N THR A 519 2.39 20.28 26.49
CA THR A 519 2.30 21.23 27.63
C THR A 519 1.06 22.12 27.60
N ASP A 520 0.41 22.23 26.43
CA ASP A 520 -0.75 23.09 26.23
C ASP A 520 -1.94 22.32 25.64
N PHE A 521 -2.99 22.19 26.44
CA PHE A 521 -4.29 21.60 26.04
C PHE A 521 -5.36 22.67 25.79
N SER A 522 -4.99 23.94 25.50
CA SER A 522 -5.97 24.98 25.15
C SER A 522 -6.59 24.73 23.78
N ILE A 523 -5.81 24.19 22.83
CA ILE A 523 -6.22 23.93 21.46
C ILE A 523 -5.87 22.51 21.06
N LEU A 524 -6.87 21.76 20.56
CA LEU A 524 -6.66 20.42 20.03
C LEU A 524 -5.89 20.46 18.70
N THR A 525 -4.63 20.07 18.72
CA THR A 525 -3.77 20.00 17.53
C THR A 525 -3.95 18.71 16.74
N THR A 526 -3.59 18.75 15.47
CA THR A 526 -3.59 17.53 14.63
C THR A 526 -2.60 16.49 15.15
N SER A 527 -1.48 16.92 15.72
CA SER A 527 -0.48 16.04 16.31
C SER A 527 -1.04 15.27 17.51
N MET A 528 -1.74 15.95 18.44
CA MET A 528 -2.43 15.31 19.57
C MET A 528 -3.42 14.24 19.09
N ILE A 529 -4.28 14.58 18.13
CA ILE A 529 -5.26 13.60 17.59
C ILE A 529 -4.56 12.38 16.99
N ASN A 530 -3.48 12.59 16.24
CA ASN A 530 -2.79 11.49 15.55
C ASN A 530 -1.98 10.61 16.52
N GLN A 531 -1.37 11.20 17.54
CA GLN A 531 -0.53 10.48 18.49
C GLN A 531 -1.32 9.85 19.65
N LEU A 532 -2.40 10.50 20.11
CA LEU A 532 -3.12 10.06 21.30
C LEU A 532 -4.41 9.30 21.00
N ILE A 533 -5.08 9.56 19.87
CA ILE A 533 -6.38 8.96 19.54
C ILE A 533 -6.21 7.84 18.52
N ASP A 534 -6.69 6.64 18.83
CA ASP A 534 -6.80 5.51 17.89
C ASP A 534 -8.07 5.63 17.07
N LYS A 535 -9.22 5.48 17.71
CA LYS A 535 -10.54 5.54 17.07
C LYS A 535 -11.58 6.12 18.02
N ILE A 536 -12.71 6.57 17.44
CA ILE A 536 -13.85 7.12 18.16
C ILE A 536 -15.09 6.42 17.61
N ILE A 537 -15.91 5.85 18.48
CA ILE A 537 -17.14 5.16 18.12
C ILE A 537 -18.31 6.07 18.47
N ILE A 538 -19.16 6.36 17.49
CA ILE A 538 -20.33 7.22 17.63
C ILE A 538 -21.58 6.34 17.55
N TYR A 539 -22.38 6.36 18.63
CA TYR A 539 -23.64 5.64 18.69
C TYR A 539 -24.82 6.50 18.24
N GLN A 540 -25.99 5.87 18.10
CA GLN A 540 -27.19 6.56 17.71
C GLN A 540 -27.63 7.57 18.79
N LYS A 541 -28.06 8.74 18.33
CA LYS A 541 -28.60 9.79 19.20
C LYS A 541 -29.95 9.33 19.79
N GLN A 542 -30.06 9.37 21.10
CA GLN A 542 -31.30 9.04 21.84
C GLN A 542 -31.96 10.32 22.33
N LYS A 543 -33.28 10.36 22.24
CA LYS A 543 -34.08 11.48 22.73
C LYS A 543 -34.51 11.20 24.17
N LEU A 544 -34.05 12.00 25.10
CA LEU A 544 -34.43 11.91 26.53
C LEU A 544 -35.72 12.68 26.81
N LYS A 545 -35.74 13.94 26.36
CA LYS A 545 -36.90 14.86 26.49
C LYS A 545 -37.09 15.57 25.17
N ARG A 546 -38.19 16.35 25.04
CA ARG A 546 -38.59 16.99 23.78
C ARG A 546 -37.44 17.77 23.13
N TYR A 547 -36.58 18.40 23.90
CA TYR A 547 -35.43 19.22 23.43
C TYR A 547 -34.08 18.68 23.89
N LYS A 548 -34.07 17.56 24.63
CA LYS A 548 -32.86 17.03 25.23
C LYS A 548 -32.52 15.68 24.61
N PHE A 549 -31.35 15.62 24.05
CA PHE A 549 -30.84 14.42 23.37
C PHE A 549 -29.52 13.99 24.02
N THR A 550 -29.31 12.70 24.11
CA THR A 550 -28.06 12.09 24.52
C THR A 550 -27.45 11.31 23.38
N GLN A 551 -26.13 11.27 23.33
CA GLN A 551 -25.40 10.48 22.36
C GLN A 551 -24.17 9.89 23.02
N ARG A 552 -24.08 8.57 23.05
CA ARG A 552 -22.90 7.87 23.56
C ARG A 552 -21.77 7.97 22.57
N ILE A 553 -20.55 8.25 23.07
CA ILE A 553 -19.33 8.41 22.28
C ILE A 553 -18.22 7.73 23.06
N ASP A 554 -17.64 6.67 22.47
CA ASP A 554 -16.52 5.96 23.06
C ASP A 554 -15.21 6.43 22.40
N ILE A 555 -14.27 6.94 23.17
CA ILE A 555 -12.94 7.39 22.70
C ILE A 555 -11.92 6.33 23.06
N TYR A 556 -11.20 5.84 22.05
CA TYR A 556 -10.10 4.88 22.21
C TYR A 556 -8.79 5.61 21.98
N PHE A 557 -7.91 5.52 22.95
CA PHE A 557 -6.59 6.12 22.90
C PHE A 557 -5.55 5.14 22.34
N ASN A 558 -4.54 5.66 21.64
CA ASN A 558 -3.40 4.85 21.22
C ASN A 558 -2.74 4.23 22.46
N PHE A 559 -2.28 2.99 22.32
CA PHE A 559 -1.55 2.23 23.35
C PHE A 559 -2.37 1.77 24.55
N ILE A 560 -3.32 2.58 25.08
CA ILE A 560 -4.08 2.26 26.29
C ILE A 560 -5.52 1.79 26.04
N GLY A 561 -6.08 2.01 24.84
CA GLY A 561 -7.45 1.63 24.49
C GLY A 561 -8.50 2.59 25.08
N LYS A 562 -9.65 2.06 25.48
CA LYS A 562 -10.71 2.86 26.14
C LYS A 562 -10.31 3.10 27.59
N PHE A 563 -10.31 4.34 28.01
CA PHE A 563 -10.06 4.74 29.39
C PHE A 563 -11.14 5.73 29.82
N GLU A 564 -11.80 5.44 30.95
CA GLU A 564 -12.84 6.25 31.55
C GLU A 564 -12.42 6.58 32.98
N ILE A 565 -12.46 7.86 33.35
CA ILE A 565 -12.25 8.29 34.74
C ILE A 565 -13.60 8.21 35.42
N GLU A 566 -13.72 7.39 36.48
CA GLU A 566 -14.91 7.38 37.31
C GLU A 566 -15.06 8.75 37.98
N LYS A 567 -16.07 9.52 37.56
CA LYS A 567 -16.49 10.76 38.21
C LYS A 567 -17.58 10.39 39.20
N ASP A 568 -17.44 10.82 40.45
CA ASP A 568 -18.35 10.56 41.59
C ASP A 568 -19.77 11.10 41.41
N ASP A 569 -20.09 11.80 40.33
CA ASP A 569 -21.38 12.42 40.11
C ASP A 569 -22.28 11.62 39.09
N GLU A 570 -23.54 11.49 39.43
CA GLU A 570 -24.65 10.69 38.92
C GLU A 570 -24.91 10.60 37.39
N ILE A 571 -24.01 11.02 36.50
CA ILE A 571 -24.13 10.87 35.07
C ILE A 571 -23.00 9.97 34.58
N LYS A 572 -23.14 8.66 34.83
CA LYS A 572 -22.31 7.61 34.24
C LYS A 572 -22.68 7.50 32.78
N GLU A 573 -21.85 8.02 31.93
CA GLU A 573 -21.66 7.69 30.53
C GLU A 573 -21.12 8.91 29.79
N ASP A 574 -20.16 8.74 28.86
CA ASP A 574 -19.71 9.72 27.87
C ASP A 574 -20.87 10.15 26.94
N THR A 575 -21.87 10.82 27.53
CA THR A 575 -23.08 11.23 26.83
C THR A 575 -23.09 12.73 26.61
N TYR A 576 -22.95 13.10 25.35
CA TYR A 576 -23.15 14.49 24.94
C TYR A 576 -24.64 14.85 25.01
N ILE A 577 -24.98 15.89 25.77
CA ILE A 577 -26.35 16.40 25.90
C ILE A 577 -26.50 17.62 25.00
N GLU A 578 -27.36 17.55 24.00
CA GLU A 578 -27.74 18.67 23.14
C GLU A 578 -29.11 19.20 23.56
N GLU A 579 -29.14 20.44 24.05
CA GLU A 579 -30.40 21.14 24.29
C GLU A 579 -30.71 22.03 23.09
N LYS A 580 -31.92 21.95 22.55
CA LYS A 580 -32.43 22.81 21.48
C LYS A 580 -33.42 23.78 22.06
N GLU A 581 -33.36 25.02 21.60
CA GLU A 581 -34.34 26.05 21.97
C GLU A 581 -35.74 25.64 21.60
N ASP A 582 -36.71 25.90 22.51
CA ASP A 582 -38.11 25.63 22.29
C ASP A 582 -38.70 26.59 21.23
N LYS A 583 -39.07 26.04 20.10
CA LYS A 583 -39.79 26.79 19.07
C LYS A 583 -41.27 26.73 19.35
N LYS A 584 -41.80 27.70 20.09
CA LYS A 584 -43.24 27.82 20.27
C LYS A 584 -43.90 28.30 18.98
N TYR A 585 -44.62 27.42 18.33
CA TYR A 585 -45.50 27.77 17.19
C TYR A 585 -46.86 28.18 17.72
N ILE A 586 -47.03 29.45 18.02
CA ILE A 586 -48.32 30.00 18.49
C ILE A 586 -49.08 30.48 17.27
N HIS A 587 -50.13 29.73 16.87
CA HIS A 587 -51.16 30.25 15.95
C HIS A 587 -52.38 30.70 16.79
N LYS A 588 -52.68 31.98 16.77
CA LYS A 588 -53.95 32.50 17.24
C LYS A 588 -55.05 32.01 16.26
N ASP A 589 -56.13 31.44 16.79
CA ASP A 589 -57.31 30.96 16.03
C ASP A 589 -57.01 29.80 15.05
N SER A 590 -56.27 28.79 15.53
CA SER A 590 -56.11 27.56 14.76
C SER A 590 -57.38 26.70 14.79
N ARG A 591 -57.93 26.43 13.58
CA ARG A 591 -59.04 25.47 13.38
C ARG A 591 -58.71 24.03 13.84
N PHE A 592 -57.52 23.79 14.28
CA PHE A 592 -57.01 22.52 14.79
C PHE A 592 -56.83 22.52 16.34
N SER A 593 -57.24 23.57 17.05
CA SER A 593 -57.24 23.68 18.53
C SER A 593 -57.87 22.47 19.19
N PRO A 594 -58.97 21.87 18.69
CA PRO A 594 -59.55 20.67 19.32
C PRO A 594 -58.57 19.49 19.42
N ILE A 595 -57.65 19.35 18.48
CA ILE A 595 -56.60 18.34 18.55
C ILE A 595 -55.65 18.63 19.71
N THR A 596 -55.27 19.89 19.90
CA THR A 596 -54.38 20.30 21.01
C THR A 596 -55.05 19.99 22.37
N GLU A 597 -56.31 20.29 22.50
CA GLU A 597 -57.08 20.03 23.75
C GLU A 597 -57.23 18.53 24.00
N TYR A 598 -57.58 17.74 22.98
CA TYR A 598 -57.70 16.30 23.09
C TYR A 598 -56.37 15.66 23.50
N LEU A 599 -55.27 16.01 22.88
CA LEU A 599 -53.96 15.42 23.14
C LEU A 599 -53.42 15.74 24.51
N LYS A 600 -53.74 16.88 25.12
CA LYS A 600 -53.31 17.24 26.49
C LYS A 600 -53.78 16.22 27.55
N GLY A 601 -54.92 15.59 27.32
CA GLY A 601 -55.51 14.59 28.21
C GLY A 601 -55.11 13.13 27.97
N GLN A 602 -54.26 12.87 26.96
CA GLN A 602 -53.88 11.51 26.52
C GLN A 602 -52.59 11.01 27.18
N ASP A 603 -52.33 9.70 27.03
CA ASP A 603 -51.13 9.04 27.52
C ASP A 603 -49.83 9.44 26.81
N ARG A 604 -48.69 9.02 27.33
CA ARG A 604 -47.36 9.30 26.78
C ARG A 604 -47.23 8.93 25.31
N GLU A 605 -47.76 7.76 24.90
CA GLU A 605 -47.79 7.33 23.50
C GLU A 605 -49.26 7.16 23.07
N ILE A 606 -49.57 7.66 21.86
CA ILE A 606 -50.90 7.51 21.28
C ILE A 606 -50.78 7.28 19.76
N GLU A 607 -51.61 6.38 19.27
CA GLU A 607 -51.84 6.21 17.82
C GLU A 607 -53.26 6.68 17.48
N LEU A 608 -53.35 7.57 16.52
CA LEU A 608 -54.62 8.15 16.05
C LEU A 608 -54.83 7.79 14.59
N ASP A 609 -56.05 7.33 14.28
CA ASP A 609 -56.50 7.17 12.92
C ASP A 609 -56.90 8.54 12.33
N PHE A 610 -56.76 8.71 11.03
CA PHE A 610 -57.18 9.93 10.35
C PHE A 610 -58.66 10.22 10.53
N SER A 611 -59.50 9.19 10.62
CA SER A 611 -60.94 9.31 10.95
C SER A 611 -61.16 9.95 12.32
N LYS A 612 -60.35 9.60 13.33
CA LYS A 612 -60.45 10.24 14.65
C LYS A 612 -60.01 11.69 14.63
N VAL A 613 -59.01 12.00 13.84
CA VAL A 613 -58.60 13.40 13.62
C VAL A 613 -59.71 14.19 12.92
N GLU A 614 -60.38 13.61 11.91
CA GLU A 614 -61.53 14.23 11.25
C GLU A 614 -62.73 14.49 12.18
N GLU A 615 -63.01 13.54 13.07
CA GLU A 615 -63.98 13.70 14.14
C GLU A 615 -63.67 14.88 15.06
N LEU A 616 -62.43 14.97 15.51
CA LEU A 616 -61.96 16.06 16.39
C LEU A 616 -62.04 17.44 15.74
N ILE A 617 -61.73 17.53 14.48
CA ILE A 617 -61.75 18.82 13.74
C ILE A 617 -63.10 19.15 13.09
N GLY A 618 -64.05 18.22 13.16
CA GLY A 618 -65.40 18.37 12.64
C GLY A 618 -65.52 18.41 11.11
N ARG A 619 -64.51 17.91 10.37
CA ARG A 619 -64.45 17.94 8.90
C ARG A 619 -63.44 16.93 8.34
N LYS A 620 -63.59 16.62 7.04
CA LYS A 620 -62.67 15.76 6.32
C LYS A 620 -61.28 16.39 6.15
N LEU A 621 -60.26 15.56 6.26
CA LEU A 621 -58.87 15.97 5.96
C LEU A 621 -58.69 16.29 4.48
N CYS A 622 -57.85 17.26 4.19
CA CYS A 622 -57.53 17.65 2.81
C CYS A 622 -56.67 16.58 2.12
N LYS A 623 -56.64 16.60 0.80
CA LYS A 623 -55.87 15.67 -0.02
C LYS A 623 -54.39 15.61 0.40
N SER A 624 -53.80 16.77 0.75
CA SER A 624 -52.39 16.88 1.17
C SER A 624 -52.11 16.09 2.47
N ALA A 625 -53.05 16.08 3.43
CA ALA A 625 -52.91 15.32 4.65
C ALA A 625 -52.85 13.79 4.42
N ARG A 626 -53.56 13.30 3.41
CA ARG A 626 -53.61 11.90 3.01
C ARG A 626 -52.54 11.49 2.01
N THR A 627 -51.78 12.45 1.48
CA THR A 627 -50.72 12.20 0.44
C THR A 627 -49.34 12.43 0.97
N TYR A 628 -49.14 13.45 1.78
CA TYR A 628 -47.79 13.91 2.20
C TYR A 628 -47.61 13.81 3.71
N PRO A 629 -46.74 12.92 4.22
CA PRO A 629 -46.41 12.86 5.65
C PRO A 629 -45.99 14.22 6.23
N SER A 630 -45.32 15.06 5.41
CA SER A 630 -44.86 16.39 5.82
C SER A 630 -45.98 17.35 6.28
N TYR A 631 -47.22 17.10 5.89
CA TYR A 631 -48.39 17.91 6.32
C TYR A 631 -48.56 17.90 7.85
N TRP A 632 -48.22 16.79 8.47
CA TRP A 632 -48.43 16.55 9.89
C TRP A 632 -47.36 17.15 10.79
N TYR A 633 -46.13 17.39 10.27
CA TYR A 633 -45.02 17.93 11.08
C TYR A 633 -45.14 19.44 11.27
N ALA A 634 -44.76 19.91 12.48
CA ALA A 634 -44.81 21.33 12.83
C ALA A 634 -43.85 22.17 11.95
N SER A 635 -44.32 23.30 11.44
CA SER A 635 -43.55 24.35 10.74
C SER A 635 -44.32 25.65 10.71
N GLU A 636 -43.67 26.75 10.32
CA GLU A 636 -44.30 28.07 10.26
C GLU A 636 -45.64 28.10 9.46
N ASP A 637 -45.77 27.26 8.43
CA ASP A 637 -46.91 27.23 7.50
C ASP A 637 -47.84 26.01 7.68
N ARG A 638 -47.73 25.24 8.76
CA ARG A 638 -48.47 23.99 8.94
C ARG A 638 -49.28 23.94 10.25
N PRO A 639 -50.45 24.52 10.29
CA PRO A 639 -51.25 24.62 11.51
C PRO A 639 -51.58 23.29 12.16
N MET A 640 -51.80 22.17 11.40
CA MET A 640 -52.08 20.84 11.93
C MET A 640 -50.87 20.32 12.77
N GLY A 641 -49.69 20.34 12.18
CA GLY A 641 -48.44 19.94 12.88
C GLY A 641 -48.18 20.81 14.11
N ASN A 642 -48.48 22.09 14.01
CA ASN A 642 -48.31 23.04 15.11
C ASN A 642 -49.28 22.73 16.29
N SER A 643 -50.48 22.31 16.03
CA SER A 643 -51.46 21.91 17.07
C SER A 643 -51.02 20.67 17.82
N ILE A 644 -50.46 19.68 17.12
CA ILE A 644 -49.88 18.48 17.76
C ILE A 644 -48.64 18.89 18.58
N TYR A 645 -47.78 19.71 18.03
CA TYR A 645 -46.58 20.20 18.71
C TYR A 645 -46.92 21.02 19.98
N ASN A 646 -47.89 21.92 19.90
CA ASN A 646 -48.30 22.76 21.03
C ASN A 646 -48.98 21.94 22.14
N ALA A 647 -49.51 20.75 21.83
CA ALA A 647 -50.03 19.81 22.82
C ALA A 647 -48.93 19.02 23.58
N GLY A 648 -47.66 19.22 23.24
CA GLY A 648 -46.54 18.51 23.85
C GLY A 648 -46.12 17.23 23.12
N TYR A 649 -46.76 16.88 22.00
CA TYR A 649 -46.48 15.65 21.27
C TYR A 649 -45.57 15.88 20.07
N ASP A 650 -44.69 14.90 19.85
CA ASP A 650 -43.90 14.75 18.63
C ASP A 650 -44.46 13.59 17.79
N ILE A 651 -44.31 13.72 16.48
CA ILE A 651 -44.71 12.68 15.55
C ILE A 651 -43.59 11.68 15.38
N VAL A 652 -43.84 10.44 15.78
CA VAL A 652 -42.93 9.31 15.61
C VAL A 652 -43.01 8.75 14.19
N LYS A 653 -44.28 8.56 13.71
CA LYS A 653 -44.51 7.99 12.39
C LYS A 653 -45.86 8.48 11.85
N VAL A 654 -45.89 8.78 10.56
CA VAL A 654 -47.13 8.99 9.78
C VAL A 654 -47.19 7.86 8.74
N ASP A 655 -48.19 7.03 8.83
CA ASP A 655 -48.47 5.98 7.86
C ASP A 655 -49.65 6.37 6.99
N VAL A 656 -49.37 6.96 5.86
CA VAL A 656 -50.40 7.47 4.92
C VAL A 656 -51.21 6.36 4.28
N LYS A 657 -50.63 5.13 4.18
CA LYS A 657 -51.35 3.96 3.63
C LYS A 657 -52.32 3.35 4.62
N LYS A 658 -51.93 3.33 5.89
CA LYS A 658 -52.79 2.85 6.99
C LYS A 658 -53.67 3.97 7.57
N GLU A 659 -53.49 5.19 7.10
CA GLU A 659 -54.15 6.37 7.60
C GLU A 659 -54.04 6.57 9.12
N THR A 660 -52.83 6.33 9.69
CA THR A 660 -52.56 6.48 11.12
C THR A 660 -51.36 7.42 11.36
N ILE A 661 -51.37 8.05 12.55
CA ILE A 661 -50.25 8.83 13.09
C ILE A 661 -49.92 8.31 14.48
N ARG A 662 -48.63 8.07 14.74
CA ARG A 662 -48.14 7.70 16.05
C ARG A 662 -47.43 8.89 16.68
N LEU A 663 -47.85 9.25 17.85
CA LEU A 663 -47.40 10.42 18.59
C LEU A 663 -46.78 10.01 19.91
N ILE A 664 -45.82 10.78 20.39
CA ILE A 664 -45.19 10.57 21.71
C ILE A 664 -45.01 11.91 22.44
N ASN A 665 -45.32 11.94 23.71
CA ASN A 665 -45.01 13.06 24.59
C ASN A 665 -43.82 12.68 25.47
N TYR A 666 -42.71 13.32 25.29
CA TYR A 666 -41.47 13.04 26.04
C TYR A 666 -41.44 13.72 27.40
N ASP A 667 -42.37 14.63 27.71
CA ASP A 667 -42.47 15.32 28.99
C ASP A 667 -43.41 14.63 29.98
N LYS A 668 -44.18 13.65 29.50
CA LYS A 668 -44.98 12.69 30.28
C LYS A 668 -44.20 11.36 30.40
#